data_7a8a7deda010cab278b1a6f16a0b4775
#
_entry.id   7a8a7deda010cab278b1a6f16a0b4775
#
_cell.length_a   1.000
_cell.length_b   1.000
_cell.length_c   1.000
_cell.angle_alpha   90.00
_cell.angle_beta   90.00
_cell.angle_gamma   90.00
#
_symmetry.space_group_name_H-M   'P 1'
#
loop_
_entity.id
_entity.type
_entity.pdbx_description
1 polymer ?
#
loop_
_entity_poly.entity_id
_entity_poly.type
_entity_poly.pdbx_seq_one_letter_code
_entity_poly.pdbx_strand_id
1 'polypeptide(L)'
;MKNKNILTTILVIALLSIFLIKSTNNNFFKMNSKYKLQSFNLDQDPLKTKIYTLENGLKVFLTEYKNAPRLQTSIAVRAGSKHDPSDATGLAHYLEHMLFKGTNKYGTINFTEEKPLLDKIEDLYEEYRKVPMSNVSEREKIWSKIDSLSNEAAKFAIANEYDKMVSGIGAKGTNAYTSNEKTVYINDIPSNQIEKWLKLESERFRNPIFRLFHTELETVYEEKNRGLDDDGRKLFYEMLDAVFPNHQYGQQTTIGTIKHLKNPSLKEIQKYYDKYYVPNNMAICISGDFESESMIELIDKYFGGFESKEVPNFEVIKERPIEKIIERSVVGPQAERLYIAFRFPGASSKDIHKLRMADMIMSNRTAGLIDLNLNQSQKIIGGGSFPFILEDYSTHVFYGSPKQNQNLNEVRDLLVGQIEELKNGNFPDWLMKAIISDLKLEQIKKYENNQGRANEYVEAFTLGIEWSEYIQMIDEMSKLNKQDIIDFANQYYKDNYAVVYKEQGEDIVEKVTKPNITPVSVNRESKTDFLNSLLAEEVNEIEPVFIDFENDINYGKIDEVPLHYMKNFENQRFELTYVFEAGTNVNPVNKIAFEYLQFLGTDSITSKQKQEILYKLGSEMSFNCSDDQVKINISGLDENFEETVKFLESFLSNFKSDEEALQKLKEDILKKRSDAKLNKQTILFNAMVNFAKYGENSPFTNKLTNEFINNIKSNDLVSKVKDVYASKHIVKYYGPRDISDVEKQLLILHKNKSNLNDIVDAKMFTEIERKTPTVYFLDYDMKQAEVIVISKNEKLNPTLIPISRLHNEYFGGGMSSVMFQELRESQALAYSVYSTFTTPRKINDSHFQLSYIGTQADKLEEAMMGMMNLLNEMPKSEGNLNAAKEGIVQKIRTERITKSAIMNYIERAKKMGLSSDSRKNIFENIENFSMDDVENFHNEKISNQNYTYLVLADKKSINFELLSKYGKVEFLTLEKVFGY
;
A
#
# COMPACT_ATOMS: atom_id res chain seq x y z
N MET A 1 -25.93 -68.58 -40.06
CA MET A 1 -26.21 -67.14 -40.36
C MET A 1 -27.17 -66.41 -39.42
N LYS A 2 -27.75 -67.08 -38.42
CA LYS A 2 -28.71 -66.39 -37.43
C LYS A 2 -28.02 -65.66 -36.28
N ASN A 3 -26.81 -65.98 -35.89
CA ASN A 3 -26.14 -65.39 -34.75
C ASN A 3 -25.38 -64.06 -34.98
N LYS A 4 -25.09 -63.73 -36.27
CA LYS A 4 -24.43 -62.46 -36.63
C LYS A 4 -25.43 -61.26 -36.57
N ASN A 5 -26.68 -61.50 -36.91
CA ASN A 5 -27.68 -60.44 -36.90
C ASN A 5 -28.11 -59.98 -35.45
N ILE A 6 -28.07 -60.98 -34.55
CA ILE A 6 -28.41 -60.67 -33.13
C ILE A 6 -27.30 -59.81 -32.47
N LEU A 7 -26.03 -60.09 -32.78
CA LEU A 7 -24.91 -59.30 -32.22
C LEU A 7 -24.88 -57.85 -32.78
N THR A 8 -25.20 -57.71 -34.07
CA THR A 8 -25.29 -56.40 -34.71
C THR A 8 -26.45 -55.55 -34.19
N THR A 9 -27.59 -56.22 -33.95
CA THR A 9 -28.77 -55.56 -33.37
C THR A 9 -28.55 -55.13 -31.93
N ILE A 10 -27.85 -55.91 -31.09
CA ILE A 10 -27.47 -55.57 -29.70
C ILE A 10 -26.47 -54.42 -29.72
N LEU A 11 -25.49 -54.42 -30.62
CA LEU A 11 -24.49 -53.33 -30.73
C LEU A 11 -25.13 -51.98 -31.16
N VAL A 12 -26.11 -52.04 -32.10
CA VAL A 12 -26.85 -50.85 -32.55
C VAL A 12 -27.77 -50.32 -31.43
N ILE A 13 -28.42 -51.19 -30.67
CA ILE A 13 -29.22 -50.81 -29.50
C ILE A 13 -28.34 -50.22 -28.39
N ALA A 14 -27.16 -50.81 -28.15
CA ALA A 14 -26.20 -50.25 -27.15
C ALA A 14 -25.63 -48.89 -27.60
N LEU A 15 -25.32 -48.73 -28.89
CA LEU A 15 -24.89 -47.42 -29.42
C LEU A 15 -26.02 -46.39 -29.43
N LEU A 16 -27.24 -46.77 -29.75
CA LEU A 16 -28.42 -45.89 -29.63
C LEU A 16 -28.75 -45.54 -28.17
N SER A 17 -28.56 -46.47 -27.23
CA SER A 17 -28.72 -46.21 -25.81
C SER A 17 -27.64 -45.26 -25.28
N ILE A 18 -26.38 -45.39 -25.72
CA ILE A 18 -25.30 -44.48 -25.38
C ILE A 18 -25.51 -43.09 -26.02
N PHE A 19 -26.05 -43.03 -27.22
CA PHE A 19 -26.41 -41.78 -27.90
C PHE A 19 -27.60 -41.08 -27.22
N LEU A 20 -28.63 -41.86 -26.81
CA LEU A 20 -29.76 -41.38 -26.04
C LEU A 20 -29.34 -40.93 -24.62
N ILE A 21 -28.47 -41.66 -23.93
CA ILE A 21 -27.92 -41.24 -22.61
C ILE A 21 -27.05 -39.99 -22.74
N LYS A 22 -26.23 -39.86 -23.81
CA LYS A 22 -25.50 -38.61 -24.09
C LYS A 22 -26.43 -37.46 -24.49
N SER A 23 -27.51 -37.73 -25.24
CA SER A 23 -28.49 -36.72 -25.64
C SER A 23 -29.41 -36.31 -24.49
N THR A 24 -29.78 -37.25 -23.60
CA THR A 24 -30.55 -36.91 -22.38
C THR A 24 -29.69 -36.28 -21.28
N ASN A 25 -28.44 -36.68 -21.14
CA ASN A 25 -27.52 -35.95 -20.23
C ASN A 25 -27.18 -34.53 -20.71
N ASN A 26 -27.17 -34.26 -22.03
CA ASN A 26 -27.02 -32.87 -22.52
C ASN A 26 -28.32 -32.03 -22.41
N ASN A 27 -29.48 -32.68 -22.21
CA ASN A 27 -30.76 -31.96 -22.05
C ASN A 27 -31.27 -31.87 -20.60
N PHE A 28 -30.62 -32.56 -19.63
CA PHE A 28 -30.99 -32.46 -18.22
C PHE A 28 -30.24 -31.35 -17.46
N PHE A 29 -29.27 -30.65 -18.07
CA PHE A 29 -28.57 -29.47 -17.53
C PHE A 29 -28.83 -28.20 -18.37
N LYS A 30 -30.02 -28.04 -18.94
CA LYS A 30 -30.57 -26.71 -19.14
C LYS A 30 -31.46 -26.32 -17.94
N MET A 31 -30.90 -26.30 -16.75
CA MET A 31 -31.35 -25.34 -15.76
C MET A 31 -31.14 -23.96 -16.37
N ASN A 32 -32.16 -23.08 -16.37
CA ASN A 32 -32.00 -21.67 -16.66
C ASN A 32 -30.88 -21.14 -15.78
N SER A 33 -29.64 -21.06 -16.32
CA SER A 33 -28.53 -20.52 -15.59
C SER A 33 -28.78 -19.02 -15.46
N LYS A 34 -28.97 -18.52 -14.24
CA LYS A 34 -29.16 -17.12 -13.91
C LYS A 34 -27.92 -16.26 -14.19
N TYR A 35 -26.91 -16.84 -14.81
CA TYR A 35 -25.67 -16.19 -15.21
C TYR A 35 -25.15 -16.74 -16.53
N LYS A 36 -24.40 -15.91 -17.26
CA LYS A 36 -23.81 -16.25 -18.56
C LYS A 36 -22.27 -16.20 -18.45
N LEU A 37 -21.61 -17.32 -18.77
CA LEU A 37 -20.16 -17.35 -18.90
C LEU A 37 -19.77 -16.68 -20.24
N GLN A 38 -18.85 -15.73 -20.19
CA GLN A 38 -18.25 -15.12 -21.38
C GLN A 38 -17.19 -16.06 -21.93
N SER A 39 -17.31 -16.42 -23.21
CA SER A 39 -16.32 -17.25 -23.88
C SER A 39 -15.22 -16.40 -24.51
N PHE A 40 -13.95 -16.68 -24.17
CA PHE A 40 -12.76 -16.18 -24.85
C PHE A 40 -11.65 -17.24 -24.80
N ASN A 41 -10.55 -17.04 -25.52
CA ASN A 41 -9.48 -18.02 -25.58
C ASN A 41 -8.67 -18.06 -24.26
N LEU A 42 -8.98 -19.02 -23.40
CA LEU A 42 -8.33 -19.22 -22.10
C LEU A 42 -6.83 -19.59 -22.22
N ASP A 43 -6.39 -20.17 -23.34
CA ASP A 43 -4.99 -20.56 -23.53
C ASP A 43 -4.06 -19.36 -23.64
N GLN A 44 -4.59 -18.19 -24.01
CA GLN A 44 -3.86 -16.92 -24.08
C GLN A 44 -3.95 -16.09 -22.80
N ASP A 45 -4.79 -16.50 -21.85
CA ASP A 45 -4.94 -15.81 -20.57
C ASP A 45 -4.07 -16.46 -19.47
N PRO A 46 -2.99 -15.82 -19.02
CA PRO A 46 -2.13 -16.35 -17.97
C PRO A 46 -2.83 -16.56 -16.64
N LEU A 47 -3.96 -15.87 -16.40
CA LEU A 47 -4.77 -15.99 -15.17
C LEU A 47 -5.86 -17.07 -15.30
N LYS A 48 -6.11 -17.60 -16.50
CA LYS A 48 -7.20 -18.56 -16.80
C LYS A 48 -8.55 -18.06 -16.25
N THR A 49 -8.84 -16.80 -16.51
CA THR A 49 -9.98 -16.07 -15.94
C THR A 49 -11.30 -16.65 -16.41
N LYS A 50 -12.24 -16.82 -15.51
CA LYS A 50 -13.66 -17.07 -15.86
C LYS A 50 -14.44 -15.79 -15.59
N ILE A 51 -15.12 -15.27 -16.62
CA ILE A 51 -15.93 -14.04 -16.51
C ILE A 51 -17.39 -14.43 -16.66
N TYR A 52 -18.19 -14.10 -15.65
CA TYR A 52 -19.63 -14.31 -15.67
C TYR A 52 -20.35 -12.96 -15.65
N THR A 53 -21.54 -12.95 -16.23
CA THR A 53 -22.49 -11.84 -16.11
C THR A 53 -23.81 -12.41 -15.59
N LEU A 54 -24.27 -11.92 -14.44
CA LEU A 54 -25.57 -12.29 -13.88
C LEU A 54 -26.72 -11.68 -14.70
N GLU A 55 -27.96 -12.19 -14.54
CA GLU A 55 -29.16 -11.64 -15.22
C GLU A 55 -29.38 -10.15 -14.94
N ASN A 56 -28.98 -9.67 -13.76
CA ASN A 56 -29.06 -8.26 -13.37
C ASN A 56 -27.87 -7.41 -13.85
N GLY A 57 -26.98 -7.97 -14.69
CA GLY A 57 -25.85 -7.26 -15.29
C GLY A 57 -24.59 -7.19 -14.44
N LEU A 58 -24.57 -7.74 -13.22
CA LEU A 58 -23.36 -7.79 -12.39
C LEU A 58 -22.29 -8.63 -13.08
N LYS A 59 -21.08 -8.04 -13.27
CA LYS A 59 -19.92 -8.76 -13.79
C LYS A 59 -19.18 -9.46 -12.67
N VAL A 60 -18.70 -10.68 -12.90
CA VAL A 60 -17.92 -11.47 -11.94
C VAL A 60 -16.68 -12.00 -12.62
N PHE A 61 -15.51 -11.64 -12.08
CA PHE A 61 -14.20 -12.08 -12.55
C PHE A 61 -13.59 -13.04 -11.53
N LEU A 62 -13.25 -14.26 -11.96
CA LEU A 62 -12.75 -15.33 -11.10
C LEU A 62 -11.42 -15.88 -11.65
N THR A 63 -10.41 -16.03 -10.79
CA THR A 63 -9.18 -16.77 -11.07
C THR A 63 -8.82 -17.66 -9.88
N GLU A 64 -8.62 -18.95 -10.13
CA GLU A 64 -8.24 -19.91 -9.12
C GLU A 64 -6.71 -19.87 -8.91
N TYR A 65 -6.29 -19.69 -7.65
CA TYR A 65 -4.88 -19.69 -7.25
C TYR A 65 -4.73 -20.26 -5.84
N LYS A 66 -4.31 -21.52 -5.76
CA LYS A 66 -4.39 -22.36 -4.55
C LYS A 66 -3.12 -22.36 -3.68
N ASN A 67 -2.27 -21.32 -3.75
CA ASN A 67 -1.04 -21.25 -2.96
C ASN A 67 -1.26 -21.01 -1.47
N ALA A 68 -2.38 -20.41 -1.12
CA ALA A 68 -2.82 -20.24 0.26
C ALA A 68 -4.34 -20.39 0.32
N PRO A 69 -4.90 -20.92 1.41
CA PRO A 69 -6.34 -21.08 1.57
C PRO A 69 -7.02 -19.73 1.89
N ARG A 70 -6.82 -18.76 1.01
CA ARG A 70 -7.32 -17.39 1.12
C ARG A 70 -7.85 -16.87 -0.20
N LEU A 71 -8.71 -15.87 -0.13
CA LEU A 71 -9.32 -15.19 -1.25
C LEU A 71 -9.07 -13.69 -1.14
N GLN A 72 -8.49 -13.10 -2.19
CA GLN A 72 -8.57 -11.66 -2.40
C GLN A 72 -9.88 -11.34 -3.09
N THR A 73 -10.70 -10.51 -2.47
CA THR A 73 -11.98 -10.08 -3.00
C THR A 73 -11.97 -8.59 -3.23
N SER A 74 -12.62 -8.14 -4.30
CA SER A 74 -12.86 -6.73 -4.58
C SER A 74 -14.27 -6.56 -5.13
N ILE A 75 -15.03 -5.60 -4.59
CA ILE A 75 -16.28 -5.12 -5.18
C ILE A 75 -15.97 -3.74 -5.76
N ALA A 76 -15.95 -3.65 -7.08
CA ALA A 76 -15.65 -2.43 -7.81
C ALA A 76 -16.94 -1.79 -8.36
N VAL A 77 -17.08 -0.49 -8.17
CA VAL A 77 -18.15 0.34 -8.71
C VAL A 77 -17.56 1.34 -9.70
N ARG A 78 -18.11 1.45 -10.91
CA ARG A 78 -17.71 2.45 -11.91
C ARG A 78 -18.29 3.82 -11.55
N ALA A 79 -17.90 4.33 -10.41
CA ALA A 79 -18.31 5.65 -9.95
C ALA A 79 -17.24 6.18 -8.98
N GLY A 80 -16.77 7.38 -9.25
CA GLY A 80 -15.76 8.07 -8.47
C GLY A 80 -16.02 9.56 -8.51
N SER A 81 -15.04 10.37 -8.11
CA SER A 81 -15.22 11.82 -7.95
C SER A 81 -15.60 12.58 -9.24
N LYS A 82 -15.32 12.03 -10.43
CA LYS A 82 -15.78 12.66 -11.68
C LYS A 82 -17.31 12.73 -11.80
N HIS A 83 -18.00 11.83 -11.07
CA HIS A 83 -19.46 11.73 -11.07
C HIS A 83 -20.15 12.57 -9.98
N ASP A 84 -19.36 13.23 -9.12
CA ASP A 84 -19.91 14.13 -8.10
C ASP A 84 -20.65 15.29 -8.78
N PRO A 85 -21.76 15.79 -8.20
CA PRO A 85 -22.33 17.06 -8.61
C PRO A 85 -21.33 18.19 -8.44
N SER A 86 -21.26 19.12 -9.39
CA SER A 86 -20.29 20.25 -9.38
C SER A 86 -20.45 21.19 -8.16
N ASP A 87 -21.60 21.21 -7.53
CA ASP A 87 -21.93 21.99 -6.32
C ASP A 87 -21.82 21.18 -5.01
N ALA A 88 -21.44 19.89 -5.10
CA ALA A 88 -21.29 18.98 -3.96
C ALA A 88 -20.18 17.94 -4.20
N THR A 89 -18.94 18.40 -4.42
CA THR A 89 -17.79 17.51 -4.66
C THR A 89 -17.35 16.80 -3.39
N GLY A 90 -16.79 15.59 -3.53
CA GLY A 90 -16.37 14.71 -2.42
C GLY A 90 -17.43 13.70 -2.01
N LEU A 91 -18.58 13.63 -2.71
CA LEU A 91 -19.67 12.71 -2.35
C LEU A 91 -19.28 11.23 -2.54
N ALA A 92 -18.59 10.90 -3.62
CA ALA A 92 -18.13 9.53 -3.87
C ALA A 92 -17.26 9.00 -2.72
N HIS A 93 -16.32 9.80 -2.25
CA HIS A 93 -15.43 9.46 -1.15
C HIS A 93 -16.18 9.41 0.19
N TYR A 94 -17.10 10.36 0.43
CA TYR A 94 -17.88 10.35 1.66
C TYR A 94 -18.84 9.15 1.71
N LEU A 95 -19.46 8.78 0.59
CA LEU A 95 -20.27 7.56 0.48
C LEU A 95 -19.44 6.30 0.78
N GLU A 96 -18.18 6.24 0.33
CA GLU A 96 -17.27 5.15 0.68
C GLU A 96 -17.22 4.94 2.19
N HIS A 97 -17.00 6.01 2.98
CA HIS A 97 -16.99 5.96 4.44
C HIS A 97 -18.34 5.51 5.02
N MET A 98 -19.45 6.03 4.47
CA MET A 98 -20.78 5.73 4.97
C MET A 98 -21.20 4.28 4.79
N LEU A 99 -20.67 3.56 3.81
CA LEU A 99 -20.95 2.14 3.61
C LEU A 99 -20.38 1.21 4.69
N PHE A 100 -19.55 1.71 5.59
CA PHE A 100 -19.05 0.97 6.75
C PHE A 100 -19.94 1.15 8.00
N LYS A 101 -20.97 2.01 7.94
CA LYS A 101 -21.78 2.36 9.12
C LYS A 101 -22.97 1.42 9.37
N GLY A 102 -23.18 0.43 8.51
CA GLY A 102 -24.17 -0.63 8.68
C GLY A 102 -25.47 -0.44 7.91
N THR A 103 -26.43 -1.29 8.21
CA THR A 103 -27.73 -1.37 7.54
C THR A 103 -28.88 -1.30 8.56
N ASN A 104 -30.10 -1.62 8.16
CA ASN A 104 -31.20 -1.79 9.10
C ASN A 104 -31.13 -3.09 9.92
N LYS A 105 -30.19 -4.04 9.60
CA LYS A 105 -30.02 -5.31 10.29
C LYS A 105 -28.80 -5.36 11.19
N TYR A 106 -27.79 -4.52 10.92
CA TYR A 106 -26.60 -4.42 11.75
C TYR A 106 -26.14 -2.97 11.87
N GLY A 107 -25.31 -2.67 12.87
CA GLY A 107 -24.87 -1.32 13.19
C GLY A 107 -25.84 -0.53 14.06
N THR A 108 -26.93 -1.14 14.54
CA THR A 108 -27.93 -0.51 15.39
C THR A 108 -28.57 -1.53 16.35
N ILE A 109 -28.90 -1.09 17.57
CA ILE A 109 -29.63 -1.92 18.53
C ILE A 109 -31.16 -1.88 18.29
N ASN A 110 -31.68 -0.80 17.66
CA ASN A 110 -33.10 -0.65 17.35
C ASN A 110 -33.31 0.34 16.20
N PHE A 111 -33.35 -0.17 14.98
CA PHE A 111 -33.55 0.67 13.78
C PHE A 111 -34.91 1.38 13.76
N THR A 112 -35.97 0.80 14.33
CA THR A 112 -37.29 1.40 14.34
C THR A 112 -37.32 2.70 15.12
N GLU A 113 -36.61 2.80 16.22
CA GLU A 113 -36.48 4.02 17.02
C GLU A 113 -35.41 4.98 16.48
N GLU A 114 -34.33 4.45 15.88
CA GLU A 114 -33.25 5.23 15.27
C GLU A 114 -33.73 6.01 14.02
N LYS A 115 -34.49 5.36 13.14
CA LYS A 115 -34.87 5.91 11.83
C LYS A 115 -35.52 7.29 11.88
N PRO A 116 -36.53 7.57 12.75
CA PRO A 116 -37.13 8.90 12.82
C PRO A 116 -36.16 10.02 13.21
N LEU A 117 -35.08 9.71 13.93
CA LEU A 117 -34.01 10.66 14.25
C LEU A 117 -33.14 10.92 13.04
N LEU A 118 -32.77 9.88 12.32
CA LEU A 118 -31.96 10.01 11.10
C LEU A 118 -32.69 10.81 10.03
N ASP A 119 -33.99 10.59 9.83
CA ASP A 119 -34.81 11.36 8.88
C ASP A 119 -34.82 12.86 9.23
N LYS A 120 -34.96 13.20 10.52
CA LYS A 120 -34.89 14.61 10.97
C LYS A 120 -33.50 15.23 10.80
N ILE A 121 -32.45 14.48 11.05
CA ILE A 121 -31.06 14.92 10.84
C ILE A 121 -30.85 15.22 9.35
N GLU A 122 -31.31 14.37 8.47
CA GLU A 122 -31.25 14.57 7.02
C GLU A 122 -31.94 15.87 6.60
N ASP A 123 -33.18 16.09 7.08
CA ASP A 123 -33.93 17.31 6.78
C ASP A 123 -33.23 18.57 7.31
N LEU A 124 -32.65 18.52 8.50
CA LEU A 124 -31.89 19.65 9.07
C LEU A 124 -30.60 19.97 8.30
N TYR A 125 -29.90 18.96 7.76
CA TYR A 125 -28.76 19.19 6.88
C TYR A 125 -29.18 19.89 5.58
N GLU A 126 -30.35 19.58 5.02
CA GLU A 126 -30.89 20.27 3.86
C GLU A 126 -31.35 21.72 4.20
N GLU A 127 -31.86 21.94 5.40
CA GLU A 127 -32.14 23.29 5.91
C GLU A 127 -30.84 24.08 6.07
N TYR A 128 -29.82 23.50 6.72
CA TYR A 128 -28.50 24.07 6.91
C TYR A 128 -27.84 24.49 5.59
N ARG A 129 -27.93 23.63 4.55
CA ARG A 129 -27.40 23.89 3.22
C ARG A 129 -28.03 25.10 2.53
N LYS A 130 -29.32 25.38 2.77
CA LYS A 130 -30.03 26.50 2.18
C LYS A 130 -29.65 27.84 2.81
N VAL A 131 -29.15 27.86 4.05
CA VAL A 131 -28.74 29.09 4.73
C VAL A 131 -27.41 29.58 4.18
N PRO A 132 -27.32 30.82 3.69
CA PRO A 132 -26.05 31.37 3.20
C PRO A 132 -24.92 31.27 4.25
N MET A 133 -23.69 30.97 3.82
CA MET A 133 -22.52 30.83 4.72
C MET A 133 -22.25 32.12 5.52
N SER A 134 -22.66 33.28 5.03
CA SER A 134 -22.55 34.57 5.73
C SER A 134 -23.50 34.71 6.91
N ASN A 135 -24.59 33.92 6.96
CA ASN A 135 -25.52 33.94 8.08
C ASN A 135 -25.11 32.95 9.19
N VAL A 136 -24.01 33.26 9.85
CA VAL A 136 -23.36 32.38 10.84
C VAL A 136 -24.31 32.03 11.98
N SER A 137 -25.05 33.00 12.53
CA SER A 137 -25.95 32.77 13.68
C SER A 137 -27.08 31.75 13.37
N GLU A 138 -27.67 31.80 12.18
CA GLU A 138 -28.73 30.85 11.83
C GLU A 138 -28.16 29.46 11.56
N ARG A 139 -26.97 29.40 10.92
CA ARG A 139 -26.27 28.13 10.73
C ARG A 139 -25.88 27.48 12.06
N GLU A 140 -25.40 28.24 13.05
CA GLU A 140 -25.09 27.74 14.38
C GLU A 140 -26.31 27.17 15.11
N LYS A 141 -27.48 27.81 15.00
CA LYS A 141 -28.72 27.28 15.59
C LYS A 141 -29.14 25.94 14.97
N ILE A 142 -29.05 25.82 13.63
CA ILE A 142 -29.41 24.58 12.95
C ILE A 142 -28.36 23.51 13.31
N TRP A 143 -27.08 23.86 13.33
CA TRP A 143 -25.99 22.96 13.71
C TRP A 143 -26.18 22.38 15.12
N SER A 144 -26.53 23.22 16.10
CA SER A 144 -26.81 22.76 17.47
C SER A 144 -27.96 21.76 17.54
N LYS A 145 -28.99 21.90 16.66
CA LYS A 145 -30.08 20.93 16.57
C LYS A 145 -29.60 19.61 15.93
N ILE A 146 -28.78 19.70 14.86
CA ILE A 146 -28.16 18.52 14.23
C ILE A 146 -27.32 17.77 15.25
N ASP A 147 -26.43 18.46 15.99
CA ASP A 147 -25.59 17.87 17.00
C ASP A 147 -26.39 17.17 18.09
N SER A 148 -27.40 17.83 18.64
CA SER A 148 -28.29 17.24 19.66
C SER A 148 -29.01 15.98 19.17
N LEU A 149 -29.58 16.00 17.95
CA LEU A 149 -30.29 14.83 17.40
C LEU A 149 -29.31 13.71 17.01
N SER A 150 -28.11 14.07 16.53
CA SER A 150 -27.05 13.10 16.21
C SER A 150 -26.61 12.35 17.47
N ASN A 151 -26.50 13.04 18.61
CA ASN A 151 -26.24 12.40 19.90
C ASN A 151 -27.36 11.47 20.36
N GLU A 152 -28.62 11.84 20.15
CA GLU A 152 -29.74 10.94 20.45
C GLU A 152 -29.74 9.71 19.56
N ALA A 153 -29.52 9.87 18.25
CA ALA A 153 -29.44 8.75 17.29
C ALA A 153 -28.24 7.84 17.59
N ALA A 154 -27.09 8.39 17.99
CA ALA A 154 -25.89 7.61 18.31
C ALA A 154 -26.08 6.64 19.50
N LYS A 155 -27.07 6.86 20.37
CA LYS A 155 -27.42 5.89 21.44
C LYS A 155 -27.87 4.54 20.91
N PHE A 156 -28.41 4.51 19.67
CA PHE A 156 -28.83 3.29 19.01
C PHE A 156 -27.70 2.65 18.20
N ALA A 157 -26.69 3.42 17.82
CA ALA A 157 -25.64 2.96 16.92
C ALA A 157 -24.68 1.96 17.61
N ILE A 158 -24.27 0.92 16.86
CA ILE A 158 -23.17 0.02 17.20
C ILE A 158 -22.04 0.35 16.21
N ALA A 159 -21.08 1.13 16.67
CA ALA A 159 -19.97 1.55 15.81
C ALA A 159 -19.10 0.37 15.36
N ASN A 160 -18.66 0.40 14.10
CA ASN A 160 -17.71 -0.56 13.50
C ASN A 160 -18.11 -2.03 13.60
N GLU A 161 -19.43 -2.32 13.62
CA GLU A 161 -19.91 -3.71 13.68
C GLU A 161 -19.56 -4.50 12.41
N TYR A 162 -19.45 -3.81 11.25
CA TYR A 162 -18.93 -4.41 10.02
C TYR A 162 -17.48 -4.91 10.22
N ASP A 163 -16.60 -4.10 10.80
CA ASP A 163 -15.20 -4.48 11.04
C ASP A 163 -15.09 -5.65 12.03
N LYS A 164 -15.94 -5.69 13.06
CA LYS A 164 -16.04 -6.84 13.98
C LYS A 164 -16.38 -8.14 13.25
N MET A 165 -17.30 -8.09 12.28
CA MET A 165 -17.67 -9.25 11.48
C MET A 165 -16.55 -9.72 10.56
N VAL A 166 -15.94 -8.82 9.79
CA VAL A 166 -14.84 -9.21 8.89
C VAL A 166 -13.59 -9.64 9.64
N SER A 167 -13.27 -9.01 10.77
CA SER A 167 -12.17 -9.42 11.64
C SER A 167 -12.43 -10.80 12.27
N GLY A 168 -13.66 -11.06 12.74
CA GLY A 168 -14.06 -12.33 13.31
C GLY A 168 -13.98 -13.51 12.33
N ILE A 169 -14.23 -13.29 11.04
CA ILE A 169 -13.99 -14.29 9.99
C ILE A 169 -12.53 -14.38 9.53
N GLY A 170 -11.61 -13.62 10.12
CA GLY A 170 -10.18 -13.67 9.81
C GLY A 170 -9.76 -12.87 8.58
N ALA A 171 -10.49 -11.82 8.23
CA ALA A 171 -10.11 -10.91 7.15
C ALA A 171 -8.79 -10.19 7.47
N LYS A 172 -8.04 -9.87 6.40
CA LYS A 172 -6.86 -9.01 6.41
C LYS A 172 -7.05 -7.91 5.37
N GLY A 173 -6.39 -6.77 5.57
CA GLY A 173 -6.37 -5.70 4.57
C GLY A 173 -7.75 -5.19 4.18
N THR A 174 -8.75 -5.29 5.07
CA THR A 174 -10.06 -4.68 4.89
C THR A 174 -9.89 -3.19 4.66
N ASN A 175 -10.31 -2.72 3.50
CA ASN A 175 -10.16 -1.32 3.11
C ASN A 175 -11.13 -0.97 1.98
N ALA A 176 -11.21 0.32 1.66
CA ALA A 176 -11.81 0.81 0.43
C ALA A 176 -10.99 1.99 -0.10
N TYR A 177 -11.19 2.34 -1.34
CA TYR A 177 -10.62 3.54 -1.91
C TYR A 177 -11.50 4.11 -3.02
N THR A 178 -11.50 5.43 -3.10
CA THR A 178 -12.16 6.18 -4.18
C THR A 178 -11.11 6.90 -5.03
N SER A 179 -11.31 6.90 -6.34
CA SER A 179 -10.53 7.68 -7.30
C SER A 179 -11.44 8.54 -8.17
N ASN A 180 -10.91 9.08 -9.26
CA ASN A 180 -11.71 9.86 -10.20
C ASN A 180 -12.87 9.04 -10.81
N GLU A 181 -12.69 7.72 -11.03
CA GLU A 181 -13.61 6.90 -11.84
C GLU A 181 -14.20 5.69 -11.13
N LYS A 182 -13.67 5.35 -9.97
CA LYS A 182 -14.05 4.13 -9.26
C LYS A 182 -14.07 4.29 -7.76
N THR A 183 -14.93 3.49 -7.12
CA THR A 183 -14.87 3.18 -5.69
C THR A 183 -14.76 1.66 -5.55
N VAL A 184 -13.80 1.19 -4.77
CA VAL A 184 -13.48 -0.24 -4.65
C VAL A 184 -13.39 -0.63 -3.19
N TYR A 185 -14.07 -1.72 -2.82
CA TYR A 185 -14.09 -2.30 -1.47
C TYR A 185 -13.33 -3.63 -1.48
N ILE A 186 -12.37 -3.78 -0.58
CA ILE A 186 -11.36 -4.86 -0.62
C ILE A 186 -11.35 -5.64 0.68
N ASN A 187 -11.28 -6.99 0.56
CA ASN A 187 -10.97 -7.88 1.68
C ASN A 187 -10.06 -9.01 1.21
N ASP A 188 -9.14 -9.44 2.07
CA ASP A 188 -8.43 -10.71 1.98
C ASP A 188 -8.97 -11.63 3.09
N ILE A 189 -9.72 -12.66 2.71
CA ILE A 189 -10.44 -13.53 3.65
C ILE A 189 -9.99 -14.99 3.56
N PRO A 190 -10.16 -15.82 4.62
CA PRO A 190 -10.04 -17.26 4.52
C PRO A 190 -11.00 -17.85 3.49
N SER A 191 -10.55 -18.83 2.71
CA SER A 191 -11.37 -19.42 1.62
C SER A 191 -12.64 -20.12 2.13
N ASN A 192 -12.60 -20.70 3.33
CA ASN A 192 -13.77 -21.32 3.98
C ASN A 192 -14.81 -20.31 4.51
N GLN A 193 -14.52 -19.01 4.49
CA GLN A 193 -15.41 -17.96 5.01
C GLN A 193 -16.18 -17.23 3.90
N ILE A 194 -16.05 -17.67 2.64
CA ILE A 194 -16.59 -16.94 1.48
C ILE A 194 -18.11 -16.74 1.57
N GLU A 195 -18.88 -17.73 2.04
CA GLU A 195 -20.33 -17.60 2.12
C GLU A 195 -20.75 -16.55 3.17
N LYS A 196 -20.06 -16.51 4.33
CA LYS A 196 -20.27 -15.46 5.34
C LYS A 196 -19.95 -14.07 4.78
N TRP A 197 -18.86 -13.96 4.03
CA TRP A 197 -18.47 -12.70 3.38
C TRP A 197 -19.53 -12.26 2.36
N LEU A 198 -19.98 -13.15 1.48
CA LEU A 198 -21.04 -12.83 0.50
C LEU A 198 -22.34 -12.41 1.16
N LYS A 199 -22.74 -13.07 2.27
CA LYS A 199 -23.91 -12.71 3.06
C LYS A 199 -23.77 -11.30 3.66
N LEU A 200 -22.62 -10.97 4.22
CA LEU A 200 -22.32 -9.67 4.78
C LEU A 200 -22.29 -8.57 3.72
N GLU A 201 -21.55 -8.79 2.62
CA GLU A 201 -21.41 -7.79 1.56
C GLU A 201 -22.73 -7.55 0.83
N SER A 202 -23.48 -8.60 0.53
CA SER A 202 -24.80 -8.43 -0.09
C SER A 202 -25.77 -7.63 0.79
N GLU A 203 -25.70 -7.78 2.11
CA GLU A 203 -26.48 -6.94 3.03
C GLU A 203 -25.99 -5.50 3.03
N ARG A 204 -24.68 -5.26 3.09
CA ARG A 204 -24.06 -3.94 3.05
C ARG A 204 -24.44 -3.14 1.80
N PHE A 205 -24.40 -3.78 0.62
CA PHE A 205 -24.70 -3.16 -0.66
C PHE A 205 -26.20 -3.13 -1.02
N ARG A 206 -27.09 -3.62 -0.17
CA ARG A 206 -28.51 -3.64 -0.47
C ARG A 206 -29.26 -2.44 0.09
N ASN A 207 -29.02 -2.12 1.35
CA ASN A 207 -29.73 -1.05 2.04
C ASN A 207 -28.82 -0.38 3.08
N PRO A 208 -27.77 0.34 2.68
CA PRO A 208 -26.92 1.05 3.61
C PRO A 208 -27.71 2.13 4.35
N ILE A 209 -27.41 2.31 5.62
CA ILE A 209 -27.96 3.37 6.46
C ILE A 209 -26.84 4.33 6.87
N PHE A 210 -27.00 5.60 6.52
CA PHE A 210 -25.97 6.64 6.74
C PHE A 210 -26.05 7.20 8.17
N ARG A 211 -25.84 6.32 9.16
CA ARG A 211 -25.75 6.71 10.58
C ARG A 211 -24.39 7.26 10.95
N LEU A 212 -24.31 7.96 12.08
CA LEU A 212 -23.07 8.60 12.56
C LEU A 212 -22.45 9.58 11.53
N PHE A 213 -23.26 10.09 10.62
CA PHE A 213 -22.83 11.02 9.56
C PHE A 213 -22.11 12.25 10.14
N HIS A 214 -22.62 12.76 11.27
CA HIS A 214 -22.09 13.96 11.90
C HIS A 214 -20.65 13.78 12.42
N THR A 215 -20.36 12.65 13.06
CA THR A 215 -18.99 12.30 13.51
C THR A 215 -18.09 11.95 12.32
N GLU A 216 -18.60 11.28 11.30
CA GLU A 216 -17.81 10.95 10.10
C GLU A 216 -17.41 12.19 9.31
N LEU A 217 -18.24 13.21 9.29
CA LEU A 217 -17.90 14.51 8.68
C LEU A 217 -16.64 15.12 9.30
N GLU A 218 -16.49 15.00 10.61
CA GLU A 218 -15.28 15.45 11.32
C GLU A 218 -14.04 14.66 10.87
N THR A 219 -14.19 13.35 10.70
CA THR A 219 -13.13 12.48 10.20
C THR A 219 -12.68 12.89 8.79
N VAL A 220 -13.62 13.19 7.90
CA VAL A 220 -13.30 13.67 6.54
C VAL A 220 -12.64 15.05 6.56
N TYR A 221 -13.01 15.94 7.51
CA TYR A 221 -12.29 17.20 7.71
C TYR A 221 -10.83 16.98 8.11
N GLU A 222 -10.57 16.04 9.04
CA GLU A 222 -9.21 15.71 9.44
C GLU A 222 -8.40 15.12 8.27
N GLU A 223 -9.01 14.28 7.46
CA GLU A 223 -8.36 13.75 6.26
C GLU A 223 -8.03 14.85 5.24
N LYS A 224 -8.93 15.81 5.06
CA LYS A 224 -8.66 16.98 4.22
C LYS A 224 -7.49 17.80 4.75
N ASN A 225 -7.44 18.09 6.05
CA ASN A 225 -6.34 18.82 6.67
C ASN A 225 -5.00 18.08 6.53
N ARG A 226 -5.01 16.75 6.76
CA ARG A 226 -3.84 15.89 6.50
C ARG A 226 -3.37 15.97 5.05
N GLY A 227 -4.32 16.02 4.11
CA GLY A 227 -4.02 16.19 2.67
C GLY A 227 -3.40 17.56 2.34
N LEU A 228 -3.74 18.61 3.09
CA LEU A 228 -3.12 19.93 2.94
C LEU A 228 -1.66 19.95 3.43
N ASP A 229 -1.27 19.04 4.32
CA ASP A 229 0.11 18.86 4.78
C ASP A 229 0.96 17.97 3.85
N ASP A 230 0.45 17.59 2.67
CA ASP A 230 1.13 16.78 1.66
C ASP A 230 1.39 17.59 0.39
N ASP A 231 2.61 18.10 0.25
CA ASP A 231 3.00 18.91 -0.90
C ASP A 231 2.97 18.13 -2.22
N GLY A 232 3.19 16.81 -2.19
CA GLY A 232 3.06 15.96 -3.37
C GLY A 232 1.61 15.88 -3.87
N ARG A 233 0.65 15.84 -2.96
CA ARG A 233 -0.79 15.88 -3.29
C ARG A 233 -1.20 17.24 -3.85
N LYS A 234 -0.71 18.34 -3.28
CA LYS A 234 -0.93 19.69 -3.82
C LYS A 234 -0.41 19.79 -5.24
N LEU A 235 0.83 19.36 -5.47
CA LEU A 235 1.47 19.34 -6.79
C LEU A 235 0.66 18.53 -7.81
N PHE A 236 0.16 17.36 -7.41
CA PHE A 236 -0.62 16.50 -8.30
C PHE A 236 -1.98 17.10 -8.65
N TYR A 237 -2.69 17.68 -7.69
CA TYR A 237 -3.99 18.31 -7.99
C TYR A 237 -3.85 19.59 -8.81
N GLU A 238 -2.83 20.41 -8.57
CA GLU A 238 -2.53 21.58 -9.39
C GLU A 238 -2.17 21.18 -10.82
N MET A 239 -1.45 20.09 -11.00
CA MET A 239 -1.17 19.53 -12.33
C MET A 239 -2.46 19.08 -13.03
N LEU A 240 -3.36 18.39 -12.34
CA LEU A 240 -4.64 17.98 -12.95
C LEU A 240 -5.50 19.19 -13.31
N ASP A 241 -5.57 20.23 -12.47
CA ASP A 241 -6.29 21.47 -12.79
C ASP A 241 -5.70 22.19 -14.01
N ALA A 242 -4.38 22.25 -14.09
CA ALA A 242 -3.69 22.85 -15.22
C ALA A 242 -3.91 22.10 -16.54
N VAL A 243 -3.94 20.76 -16.49
CA VAL A 243 -4.13 19.90 -17.67
C VAL A 243 -5.62 19.78 -18.03
N PHE A 244 -6.53 19.80 -17.06
CA PHE A 244 -7.99 19.61 -17.21
C PHE A 244 -8.80 20.78 -16.61
N PRO A 245 -8.65 22.01 -17.17
CA PRO A 245 -9.29 23.20 -16.61
C PRO A 245 -10.82 23.22 -16.72
N ASN A 246 -11.43 22.35 -17.52
CA ASN A 246 -12.88 22.25 -17.65
C ASN A 246 -13.42 20.87 -17.25
N HIS A 247 -12.62 19.82 -17.43
CA HIS A 247 -13.04 18.46 -17.16
C HIS A 247 -13.00 18.15 -15.64
N GLN A 248 -13.87 17.28 -15.18
CA GLN A 248 -13.98 16.87 -13.77
C GLN A 248 -12.68 16.32 -13.17
N TYR A 249 -11.78 15.76 -13.98
CA TYR A 249 -10.48 15.30 -13.50
C TYR A 249 -9.62 16.40 -12.85
N GLY A 250 -9.72 17.62 -13.33
CA GLY A 250 -9.04 18.77 -12.72
C GLY A 250 -9.92 19.51 -11.71
N GLN A 251 -11.24 19.56 -11.97
CA GLN A 251 -12.17 20.41 -11.20
C GLN A 251 -12.74 19.74 -9.95
N GLN A 252 -12.70 18.41 -9.87
CA GLN A 252 -13.31 17.64 -8.77
C GLN A 252 -12.28 16.72 -8.12
N THR A 253 -11.64 17.23 -7.04
CA THR A 253 -10.75 16.40 -6.24
C THR A 253 -11.54 15.33 -5.49
N THR A 254 -10.95 14.14 -5.30
CA THR A 254 -11.62 13.00 -4.66
C THR A 254 -12.22 13.35 -3.29
N ILE A 255 -11.49 14.12 -2.48
CA ILE A 255 -11.96 14.52 -1.14
C ILE A 255 -12.91 15.75 -1.18
N GLY A 256 -13.10 16.36 -2.33
CA GLY A 256 -13.93 17.55 -2.47
C GLY A 256 -13.28 18.86 -2.03
N THR A 257 -14.01 19.96 -2.22
CA THR A 257 -13.58 21.30 -1.80
C THR A 257 -13.96 21.57 -0.35
N ILE A 258 -13.21 22.45 0.32
CA ILE A 258 -13.53 22.91 1.69
C ILE A 258 -14.94 23.49 1.76
N LYS A 259 -15.36 24.25 0.76
CA LYS A 259 -16.69 24.84 0.66
C LYS A 259 -17.81 23.78 0.66
N HIS A 260 -17.63 22.72 -0.09
CA HIS A 260 -18.62 21.65 -0.20
C HIS A 260 -18.64 20.77 1.05
N LEU A 261 -17.48 20.46 1.63
CA LEU A 261 -17.41 19.75 2.92
C LEU A 261 -18.11 20.51 4.05
N LYS A 262 -18.00 21.86 4.09
CA LYS A 262 -18.74 22.71 5.04
C LYS A 262 -20.25 22.80 4.77
N ASN A 263 -20.73 22.19 3.72
CA ASN A 263 -22.14 22.26 3.30
C ASN A 263 -22.65 20.91 2.81
N PRO A 264 -22.51 19.81 3.58
CA PRO A 264 -22.79 18.44 3.16
C PRO A 264 -24.28 18.20 2.97
N SER A 265 -24.64 17.18 2.16
CA SER A 265 -26.00 16.75 1.91
C SER A 265 -26.10 15.22 1.94
N LEU A 266 -26.84 14.69 2.90
CA LEU A 266 -27.20 13.27 2.96
C LEU A 266 -28.08 12.86 1.78
N LYS A 267 -28.98 13.73 1.33
CA LYS A 267 -29.84 13.47 0.17
C LYS A 267 -29.07 13.32 -1.13
N GLU A 268 -28.03 14.11 -1.35
CA GLU A 268 -27.19 13.97 -2.53
C GLU A 268 -26.33 12.69 -2.46
N ILE A 269 -25.84 12.28 -1.27
CA ILE A 269 -25.16 11.00 -1.08
C ILE A 269 -26.09 9.84 -1.39
N GLN A 270 -27.34 9.87 -0.91
CA GLN A 270 -28.35 8.84 -1.20
C GLN A 270 -28.66 8.77 -2.71
N LYS A 271 -28.83 9.92 -3.37
CA LYS A 271 -29.04 9.97 -4.83
C LYS A 271 -27.86 9.41 -5.60
N TYR A 272 -26.62 9.72 -5.16
CA TYR A 272 -25.40 9.18 -5.77
C TYR A 272 -25.37 7.66 -5.64
N TYR A 273 -25.66 7.12 -4.45
CA TYR A 273 -25.77 5.68 -4.20
C TYR A 273 -26.82 5.04 -5.10
N ASP A 274 -28.06 5.53 -5.09
CA ASP A 274 -29.19 4.99 -5.86
C ASP A 274 -28.95 4.99 -7.37
N LYS A 275 -28.08 5.89 -7.85
CA LYS A 275 -27.75 6.07 -9.25
C LYS A 275 -26.62 5.16 -9.73
N TYR A 276 -25.59 4.97 -8.92
CA TYR A 276 -24.35 4.33 -9.37
C TYR A 276 -24.07 2.97 -8.74
N TYR A 277 -24.61 2.68 -7.54
CA TYR A 277 -24.39 1.42 -6.83
C TYR A 277 -25.44 0.38 -7.23
N VAL A 278 -25.48 0.08 -8.50
CA VAL A 278 -26.41 -0.86 -9.14
C VAL A 278 -25.61 -1.99 -9.80
N PRO A 279 -26.14 -3.24 -9.83
CA PRO A 279 -25.36 -4.42 -10.24
C PRO A 279 -24.76 -4.29 -11.64
N ASN A 280 -25.45 -3.68 -12.59
CA ASN A 280 -24.97 -3.47 -13.95
C ASN A 280 -23.88 -2.38 -14.08
N ASN A 281 -23.53 -1.71 -12.98
CA ASN A 281 -22.41 -0.77 -12.85
C ASN A 281 -21.32 -1.27 -11.88
N MET A 282 -21.42 -2.54 -11.46
CA MET A 282 -20.54 -3.14 -10.46
C MET A 282 -19.87 -4.41 -10.97
N ALA A 283 -18.73 -4.75 -10.38
CA ALA A 283 -18.07 -6.03 -10.57
C ALA A 283 -17.60 -6.63 -9.26
N ILE A 284 -17.68 -7.96 -9.15
CA ILE A 284 -17.03 -8.75 -8.11
C ILE A 284 -15.81 -9.42 -8.73
N CYS A 285 -14.62 -9.15 -8.18
CA CYS A 285 -13.34 -9.68 -8.64
C CYS A 285 -12.73 -10.54 -7.53
N ILE A 286 -12.51 -11.85 -7.79
CA ILE A 286 -12.00 -12.78 -6.78
C ILE A 286 -10.83 -13.58 -7.35
N SER A 287 -9.74 -13.62 -6.59
CA SER A 287 -8.58 -14.49 -6.83
C SER A 287 -8.28 -15.31 -5.58
N GLY A 288 -8.04 -16.61 -5.71
CA GLY A 288 -7.61 -17.44 -4.58
C GLY A 288 -8.00 -18.90 -4.67
N ASP A 289 -8.13 -19.53 -3.50
CA ASP A 289 -8.41 -20.96 -3.35
C ASP A 289 -9.92 -21.24 -3.31
N PHE A 290 -10.49 -21.51 -4.45
CA PHE A 290 -11.91 -21.88 -4.64
C PHE A 290 -12.12 -22.67 -5.94
N GLU A 291 -13.34 -23.19 -6.12
CA GLU A 291 -13.82 -23.74 -7.38
C GLU A 291 -14.81 -22.77 -8.02
N SER A 292 -14.54 -22.34 -9.26
CA SER A 292 -15.28 -21.25 -9.92
C SER A 292 -16.77 -21.53 -10.10
N GLU A 293 -17.13 -22.78 -10.38
CA GLU A 293 -18.53 -23.19 -10.57
C GLU A 293 -19.36 -23.04 -9.28
N SER A 294 -18.80 -23.44 -8.14
CA SER A 294 -19.45 -23.26 -6.83
C SER A 294 -19.47 -21.79 -6.43
N MET A 295 -18.42 -21.05 -6.75
CA MET A 295 -18.31 -19.63 -6.44
C MET A 295 -19.38 -18.80 -7.14
N ILE A 296 -19.61 -19.02 -8.42
CA ILE A 296 -20.63 -18.25 -9.17
C ILE A 296 -22.04 -18.55 -8.67
N GLU A 297 -22.33 -19.80 -8.26
CA GLU A 297 -23.62 -20.17 -7.68
C GLU A 297 -23.87 -19.42 -6.34
N LEU A 298 -22.84 -19.32 -5.51
CA LEU A 298 -22.90 -18.53 -4.26
C LEU A 298 -23.09 -17.04 -4.54
N ILE A 299 -22.37 -16.47 -5.49
CA ILE A 299 -22.51 -15.06 -5.85
C ILE A 299 -23.91 -14.78 -6.39
N ASP A 300 -24.47 -15.64 -7.25
CA ASP A 300 -25.84 -15.50 -7.74
C ASP A 300 -26.88 -15.60 -6.61
N LYS A 301 -26.68 -16.51 -5.66
CA LYS A 301 -27.55 -16.67 -4.47
C LYS A 301 -27.68 -15.36 -3.69
N TYR A 302 -26.59 -14.62 -3.49
CA TYR A 302 -26.57 -13.43 -2.64
C TYR A 302 -26.78 -12.11 -3.41
N PHE A 303 -26.26 -12.00 -4.64
CA PHE A 303 -26.30 -10.79 -5.44
C PHE A 303 -27.26 -10.84 -6.63
N GLY A 304 -27.74 -12.01 -7.05
CA GLY A 304 -28.65 -12.16 -8.20
C GLY A 304 -29.97 -11.45 -8.04
N GLY A 305 -30.44 -11.24 -6.80
CA GLY A 305 -31.67 -10.52 -6.50
C GLY A 305 -31.56 -8.99 -6.42
N PHE A 306 -30.42 -8.40 -6.77
CA PHE A 306 -30.26 -6.94 -6.86
C PHE A 306 -30.91 -6.43 -8.14
N GLU A 307 -31.62 -5.31 -8.06
CA GLU A 307 -32.30 -4.69 -9.21
C GLU A 307 -31.29 -3.85 -10.03
N SER A 308 -31.22 -4.13 -11.33
CA SER A 308 -30.50 -3.26 -12.27
C SER A 308 -31.29 -1.98 -12.54
N LYS A 309 -30.58 -0.89 -12.74
CA LYS A 309 -31.15 0.40 -13.13
C LYS A 309 -30.37 0.98 -14.31
N GLU A 310 -31.00 1.86 -15.07
CA GLU A 310 -30.29 2.62 -16.09
C GLU A 310 -29.27 3.53 -15.42
N VAL A 311 -27.99 3.35 -15.76
CA VAL A 311 -26.90 4.24 -15.33
C VAL A 311 -26.81 5.35 -16.38
N PRO A 312 -27.03 6.62 -16.01
CA PRO A 312 -26.93 7.69 -16.98
C PRO A 312 -25.55 7.76 -17.61
N ASN A 313 -25.49 7.95 -18.93
CA ASN A 313 -24.24 8.21 -19.61
C ASN A 313 -23.57 9.44 -19.04
N PHE A 314 -22.29 9.34 -18.74
CA PHE A 314 -21.49 10.47 -18.35
C PHE A 314 -21.19 11.33 -19.58
N GLU A 315 -21.58 12.60 -19.56
CA GLU A 315 -21.27 13.52 -20.62
C GLU A 315 -19.85 14.05 -20.46
N VAL A 316 -18.96 13.57 -21.34
CA VAL A 316 -17.54 13.95 -21.32
C VAL A 316 -17.38 15.41 -21.75
N ILE A 317 -16.90 16.25 -20.85
CA ILE A 317 -16.54 17.63 -21.14
C ILE A 317 -15.29 17.65 -22.01
N LYS A 318 -15.42 18.21 -23.22
CA LYS A 318 -14.29 18.32 -24.16
C LYS A 318 -13.34 19.43 -23.73
N GLU A 319 -12.12 19.06 -23.48
CA GLU A 319 -11.04 20.00 -23.24
C GLU A 319 -10.55 20.66 -24.55
N ARG A 320 -10.28 21.96 -24.46
CA ARG A 320 -9.61 22.68 -25.58
C ARG A 320 -8.16 22.22 -25.67
N PRO A 321 -7.56 22.17 -26.86
CA PRO A 321 -6.13 21.91 -27.00
C PRO A 321 -5.30 22.89 -26.16
N ILE A 322 -4.25 22.38 -25.55
CA ILE A 322 -3.23 23.20 -24.89
C ILE A 322 -2.36 23.76 -26.04
N GLU A 323 -2.39 25.07 -26.25
CA GLU A 323 -1.69 25.73 -27.38
C GLU A 323 -0.34 26.31 -27.00
N LYS A 324 -0.06 26.44 -25.71
CA LYS A 324 1.20 26.98 -25.15
C LYS A 324 1.47 26.34 -23.79
N ILE A 325 2.71 26.43 -23.35
CA ILE A 325 3.13 25.95 -22.01
C ILE A 325 2.31 26.66 -20.93
N ILE A 326 1.72 25.88 -20.02
CA ILE A 326 1.00 26.36 -18.84
C ILE A 326 1.95 26.21 -17.65
N GLU A 327 2.32 27.33 -17.03
CA GLU A 327 3.17 27.32 -15.83
C GLU A 327 2.32 27.57 -14.58
N ARG A 328 2.52 26.76 -13.53
CA ARG A 328 1.89 26.87 -12.23
C ARG A 328 2.93 26.63 -11.14
N SER A 329 2.63 27.07 -9.91
CA SER A 329 3.44 26.73 -8.74
C SER A 329 2.58 26.45 -7.52
N VAL A 330 3.13 25.61 -6.64
CA VAL A 330 2.62 25.35 -5.31
C VAL A 330 3.76 25.52 -4.29
N VAL A 331 3.44 26.02 -3.10
CA VAL A 331 4.42 26.26 -2.04
C VAL A 331 4.12 25.36 -0.86
N GLY A 332 5.18 24.91 -0.19
CA GLY A 332 5.07 24.13 1.04
C GLY A 332 6.41 23.79 1.66
N PRO A 333 6.44 23.22 2.87
CA PRO A 333 7.67 23.03 3.64
C PRO A 333 8.62 21.94 3.09
N GLN A 334 8.11 21.00 2.30
CA GLN A 334 8.92 19.86 1.80
C GLN A 334 9.91 20.30 0.71
N ALA A 335 10.78 19.37 0.30
CA ALA A 335 11.78 19.59 -0.73
C ALA A 335 11.17 19.91 -2.11
N GLU A 336 11.91 20.69 -2.90
CA GLU A 336 11.52 21.13 -4.25
C GLU A 336 11.38 19.95 -5.22
N ARG A 337 10.39 20.06 -6.13
CA ARG A 337 10.11 19.10 -7.19
C ARG A 337 9.28 19.77 -8.28
N LEU A 338 9.29 19.23 -9.49
CA LEU A 338 8.37 19.64 -10.54
C LEU A 338 7.66 18.44 -11.18
N TYR A 339 6.49 18.72 -11.79
CA TYR A 339 5.79 17.85 -12.73
C TYR A 339 5.63 18.55 -14.08
N ILE A 340 5.86 17.80 -15.16
CA ILE A 340 5.51 18.18 -16.52
C ILE A 340 4.45 17.19 -16.99
N ALA A 341 3.33 17.65 -17.50
CA ALA A 341 2.24 16.78 -17.90
C ALA A 341 1.71 17.12 -19.30
N PHE A 342 1.65 16.11 -20.15
CA PHE A 342 1.02 16.16 -21.47
C PHE A 342 -0.32 15.45 -21.43
N ARG A 343 -1.32 15.97 -22.16
CA ARG A 343 -2.64 15.35 -22.26
C ARG A 343 -2.73 14.42 -23.45
N PHE A 344 -3.38 13.26 -23.23
CA PHE A 344 -3.59 12.21 -24.23
C PHE A 344 -5.06 11.78 -24.26
N PRO A 345 -5.48 11.05 -25.32
CA PRO A 345 -6.78 10.37 -25.34
C PRO A 345 -6.95 9.40 -24.16
N GLY A 346 -8.20 9.02 -23.89
CA GLY A 346 -8.54 8.08 -22.82
C GLY A 346 -8.16 6.63 -23.13
N ALA A 347 -8.43 5.76 -22.17
CA ALA A 347 -7.97 4.37 -22.11
C ALA A 347 -8.34 3.51 -23.33
N SER A 348 -9.47 3.78 -24.01
CA SER A 348 -9.93 3.06 -25.20
C SER A 348 -9.15 3.40 -26.49
N SER A 349 -8.27 4.40 -26.46
CA SER A 349 -7.48 4.79 -27.63
C SER A 349 -6.36 3.79 -27.92
N LYS A 350 -6.15 3.47 -29.20
CA LYS A 350 -5.00 2.65 -29.65
C LYS A 350 -3.65 3.31 -29.36
N ASP A 351 -3.60 4.62 -29.22
CA ASP A 351 -2.38 5.36 -28.88
C ASP A 351 -1.90 5.09 -27.44
N ILE A 352 -2.73 4.47 -26.56
CA ILE A 352 -2.33 4.08 -25.20
C ILE A 352 -1.18 3.05 -25.21
N HIS A 353 -1.15 2.13 -26.17
CA HIS A 353 -0.02 1.19 -26.31
C HIS A 353 1.29 1.90 -26.65
N LYS A 354 1.21 2.94 -27.52
CA LYS A 354 2.37 3.77 -27.86
C LYS A 354 2.78 4.65 -26.67
N LEU A 355 1.81 5.20 -25.93
CA LEU A 355 2.07 5.97 -24.73
C LEU A 355 2.82 5.13 -23.66
N ARG A 356 2.36 3.90 -23.40
CA ARG A 356 3.03 2.98 -22.48
C ARG A 356 4.45 2.62 -22.93
N MET A 357 4.64 2.35 -24.23
CA MET A 357 5.96 2.08 -24.80
C MET A 357 6.88 3.31 -24.71
N ALA A 358 6.38 4.49 -25.04
CA ALA A 358 7.11 5.74 -24.91
C ALA A 358 7.53 6.02 -23.46
N ASP A 359 6.64 5.80 -22.50
CA ASP A 359 6.95 5.93 -21.08
C ASP A 359 8.09 4.98 -20.65
N MET A 360 8.02 3.72 -21.03
CA MET A 360 9.07 2.74 -20.72
C MET A 360 10.42 3.06 -21.41
N ILE A 361 10.40 3.69 -22.58
CA ILE A 361 11.61 4.21 -23.23
C ILE A 361 12.16 5.43 -22.47
N MET A 362 11.28 6.26 -21.90
CA MET A 362 11.68 7.41 -21.10
C MET A 362 12.19 6.99 -19.73
N SER A 363 11.48 6.12 -19.01
CA SER A 363 11.85 5.67 -17.67
C SER A 363 11.33 4.26 -17.39
N ASN A 364 12.25 3.31 -17.24
CA ASN A 364 11.99 1.92 -16.87
C ASN A 364 12.81 1.48 -15.64
N ARG A 365 13.30 2.44 -14.87
CA ARG A 365 14.15 2.30 -13.65
C ARG A 365 15.58 1.83 -13.92
N THR A 366 15.93 1.41 -15.13
CA THR A 366 17.26 0.81 -15.43
C THR A 366 17.92 1.44 -16.65
N ALA A 367 17.27 1.40 -17.81
CA ALA A 367 17.87 1.74 -19.11
C ALA A 367 17.05 2.73 -19.94
N GLY A 368 16.04 3.40 -19.34
CA GLY A 368 15.31 4.47 -19.98
C GLY A 368 16.18 5.72 -20.19
N LEU A 369 15.73 6.63 -21.04
CA LEU A 369 16.46 7.86 -21.37
C LEU A 369 16.73 8.71 -20.11
N ILE A 370 15.70 8.89 -19.25
CA ILE A 370 15.82 9.61 -17.97
C ILE A 370 16.74 8.83 -17.03
N ASP A 371 16.58 7.51 -16.97
CA ASP A 371 17.34 6.66 -16.07
C ASP A 371 18.84 6.73 -16.34
N LEU A 372 19.24 6.61 -17.62
CA LEU A 372 20.65 6.63 -18.00
C LEU A 372 21.23 8.05 -18.07
N ASN A 373 20.50 8.99 -18.68
CA ASN A 373 21.03 10.30 -19.02
C ASN A 373 20.94 11.31 -17.88
N LEU A 374 19.98 11.13 -16.95
CA LEU A 374 19.81 12.03 -15.82
C LEU A 374 20.15 11.36 -14.48
N ASN A 375 19.52 10.22 -14.15
CA ASN A 375 19.71 9.54 -12.86
C ASN A 375 21.09 8.88 -12.75
N GLN A 376 21.44 7.97 -13.68
CA GLN A 376 22.74 7.29 -13.69
C GLN A 376 23.91 8.24 -13.91
N SER A 377 23.69 9.33 -14.67
CA SER A 377 24.67 10.41 -14.89
C SER A 377 24.70 11.43 -13.77
N GLN A 378 23.85 11.26 -12.73
CA GLN A 378 23.77 12.14 -11.55
C GLN A 378 23.59 13.62 -11.94
N LYS A 379 22.72 13.94 -12.92
CA LYS A 379 22.40 15.30 -13.33
C LYS A 379 21.25 15.93 -12.54
N ILE A 380 20.42 15.10 -11.90
CA ILE A 380 19.35 15.45 -10.96
C ILE A 380 19.40 14.50 -9.77
N ILE A 381 18.71 14.83 -8.67
CA ILE A 381 18.62 13.93 -7.49
C ILE A 381 17.81 12.68 -7.81
N GLY A 382 16.80 12.83 -8.65
CA GLY A 382 15.96 11.75 -9.12
C GLY A 382 14.85 12.27 -10.01
N GLY A 383 14.51 11.50 -11.03
CA GLY A 383 13.44 11.79 -11.95
C GLY A 383 12.96 10.55 -12.68
N GLY A 384 11.83 10.68 -13.34
CA GLY A 384 11.21 9.62 -14.11
C GLY A 384 9.95 10.09 -14.81
N SER A 385 9.19 9.13 -15.33
CA SER A 385 7.88 9.38 -15.93
C SER A 385 6.89 8.29 -15.54
N PHE A 386 5.61 8.58 -15.69
CA PHE A 386 4.52 7.61 -15.58
C PHE A 386 3.31 8.07 -16.38
N PRO A 387 2.56 7.14 -17.03
CA PRO A 387 1.29 7.44 -17.64
C PRO A 387 0.17 7.35 -16.58
N PHE A 388 -0.67 8.38 -16.49
CA PHE A 388 -1.89 8.37 -15.69
C PHE A 388 -3.07 8.17 -16.62
N ILE A 389 -3.50 6.92 -16.79
CA ILE A 389 -4.49 6.50 -17.77
C ILE A 389 -5.87 6.44 -17.11
N LEU A 390 -6.81 7.20 -17.67
CA LEU A 390 -8.20 7.28 -17.27
C LEU A 390 -9.12 7.03 -18.47
N GLU A 391 -10.42 6.86 -18.23
CA GLU A 391 -11.40 6.49 -19.26
C GLU A 391 -11.50 7.56 -20.36
N ASP A 392 -11.70 8.84 -19.97
CA ASP A 392 -12.00 9.93 -20.90
C ASP A 392 -10.73 10.56 -21.50
N TYR A 393 -9.71 10.76 -20.68
CA TYR A 393 -8.40 11.32 -21.04
C TYR A 393 -7.31 10.64 -20.24
N SER A 394 -6.07 10.75 -20.72
CA SER A 394 -4.87 10.32 -20.01
C SER A 394 -3.85 11.44 -19.93
N THR A 395 -2.87 11.31 -19.06
CA THR A 395 -1.69 12.17 -19.03
C THR A 395 -0.42 11.36 -19.04
N HIS A 396 0.64 11.91 -19.64
CA HIS A 396 2.00 11.45 -19.40
C HIS A 396 2.71 12.46 -18.52
N VAL A 397 3.09 12.04 -17.33
CA VAL A 397 3.69 12.89 -16.31
C VAL A 397 5.17 12.58 -16.21
N PHE A 398 6.00 13.63 -16.31
CA PHE A 398 7.43 13.58 -16.03
C PHE A 398 7.69 14.32 -14.72
N TYR A 399 8.59 13.82 -13.91
CA TYR A 399 8.92 14.44 -12.63
C TYR A 399 10.43 14.49 -12.41
N GLY A 400 10.86 15.49 -11.64
CA GLY A 400 12.27 15.64 -11.29
C GLY A 400 12.48 16.47 -10.02
N SER A 401 13.55 16.15 -9.30
CA SER A 401 14.00 16.84 -8.09
C SER A 401 15.39 17.42 -8.30
N PRO A 402 15.60 18.71 -7.94
CA PRO A 402 16.85 19.41 -8.21
C PRO A 402 17.98 18.96 -7.28
N LYS A 403 19.21 19.04 -7.77
CA LYS A 403 20.43 18.97 -6.99
C LYS A 403 20.60 20.23 -6.12
N GLN A 404 21.62 20.21 -5.27
CA GLN A 404 22.01 21.41 -4.52
C GLN A 404 22.40 22.53 -5.49
N ASN A 405 21.82 23.72 -5.31
CA ASN A 405 22.02 24.90 -6.15
C ASN A 405 21.51 24.77 -7.62
N GLN A 406 20.78 23.73 -7.95
CA GLN A 406 20.08 23.59 -9.23
C GLN A 406 18.66 24.13 -9.09
N ASN A 407 18.23 24.97 -10.02
CA ASN A 407 16.86 25.48 -10.01
C ASN A 407 15.89 24.56 -10.78
N LEU A 408 14.60 24.70 -10.51
CA LEU A 408 13.58 23.86 -11.11
C LEU A 408 13.46 24.01 -12.63
N ASN A 409 13.81 25.17 -13.20
CA ASN A 409 13.81 25.36 -14.64
C ASN A 409 14.91 24.54 -15.32
N GLU A 410 16.10 24.42 -14.70
CA GLU A 410 17.18 23.56 -15.21
C GLU A 410 16.74 22.08 -15.20
N VAL A 411 15.99 21.64 -14.18
CA VAL A 411 15.43 20.27 -14.12
C VAL A 411 14.38 20.07 -15.22
N ARG A 412 13.48 21.07 -15.45
CA ARG A 412 12.52 21.06 -16.54
C ARG A 412 13.22 20.89 -17.88
N ASP A 413 14.23 21.70 -18.16
CA ASP A 413 14.95 21.70 -19.43
C ASP A 413 15.69 20.38 -19.68
N LEU A 414 16.25 19.75 -18.62
CA LEU A 414 16.84 18.43 -18.70
C LEU A 414 15.82 17.34 -19.04
N LEU A 415 14.62 17.38 -18.46
CA LEU A 415 13.54 16.43 -18.74
C LEU A 415 12.98 16.63 -20.16
N VAL A 416 12.72 17.88 -20.56
CA VAL A 416 12.29 18.22 -21.93
C VAL A 416 13.34 17.79 -22.95
N GLY A 417 14.63 17.94 -22.62
CA GLY A 417 15.72 17.44 -23.46
C GLY A 417 15.65 15.92 -23.69
N GLN A 418 15.18 15.12 -22.72
CA GLN A 418 14.99 13.68 -22.93
C GLN A 418 13.79 13.39 -23.85
N ILE A 419 12.75 14.22 -23.81
CA ILE A 419 11.63 14.11 -24.75
C ILE A 419 12.10 14.38 -26.19
N GLU A 420 12.99 15.35 -26.39
CA GLU A 420 13.59 15.58 -27.72
C GLU A 420 14.46 14.39 -28.17
N GLU A 421 15.20 13.72 -27.25
CA GLU A 421 15.90 12.48 -27.57
C GLU A 421 14.93 11.38 -28.07
N LEU A 422 13.76 11.24 -27.43
CA LEU A 422 12.71 10.32 -27.87
C LEU A 422 12.18 10.68 -29.27
N LYS A 423 11.86 11.96 -29.53
CA LYS A 423 11.36 12.47 -30.81
C LYS A 423 12.35 12.27 -31.96
N ASN A 424 13.64 12.39 -31.67
CA ASN A 424 14.73 12.17 -32.61
C ASN A 424 15.10 10.68 -32.80
N GLY A 425 14.49 9.79 -32.03
CA GLY A 425 14.80 8.36 -32.05
C GLY A 425 16.19 8.01 -31.50
N ASN A 426 16.73 8.85 -30.61
CA ASN A 426 18.04 8.66 -29.99
C ASN A 426 17.99 7.63 -28.85
N PHE A 427 17.39 6.47 -29.09
CA PHE A 427 17.40 5.32 -28.22
C PHE A 427 17.74 4.05 -29.02
N PRO A 428 18.39 3.04 -28.41
CA PRO A 428 18.86 1.87 -29.14
C PRO A 428 17.71 0.95 -29.56
N ASP A 429 17.85 0.30 -30.73
CA ASP A 429 16.81 -0.58 -31.29
C ASP A 429 16.48 -1.78 -30.43
N TRP A 430 17.43 -2.28 -29.62
CA TRP A 430 17.20 -3.38 -28.70
C TRP A 430 16.27 -3.04 -27.54
N LEU A 431 16.14 -1.74 -27.19
CA LEU A 431 15.44 -1.29 -25.97
C LEU A 431 13.97 -1.73 -25.97
N MET A 432 13.26 -1.59 -27.08
CA MET A 432 11.85 -1.95 -27.16
C MET A 432 11.62 -3.47 -26.90
N LYS A 433 12.52 -4.33 -27.40
CA LYS A 433 12.45 -5.77 -27.11
C LYS A 433 12.71 -6.07 -25.65
N ALA A 434 13.69 -5.41 -25.04
CA ALA A 434 14.01 -5.55 -23.63
C ALA A 434 12.85 -5.07 -22.75
N ILE A 435 12.16 -3.97 -23.12
CA ILE A 435 10.94 -3.50 -22.46
C ILE A 435 9.83 -4.56 -22.46
N ILE A 436 9.60 -5.24 -23.57
CA ILE A 436 8.60 -6.32 -23.64
C ILE A 436 8.96 -7.49 -22.71
N SER A 437 10.24 -7.86 -22.63
CA SER A 437 10.72 -8.89 -21.70
C SER A 437 10.55 -8.45 -20.23
N ASP A 438 10.85 -7.21 -19.92
CA ASP A 438 10.68 -6.62 -18.60
C ASP A 438 9.20 -6.58 -18.18
N LEU A 439 8.30 -6.12 -19.05
CA LEU A 439 6.86 -6.12 -18.79
C LEU A 439 6.30 -7.54 -18.52
N LYS A 440 6.79 -8.55 -19.26
CA LYS A 440 6.43 -9.95 -19.01
C LYS A 440 6.94 -10.45 -17.65
N LEU A 441 8.15 -10.07 -17.27
CA LEU A 441 8.72 -10.40 -15.96
C LEU A 441 7.93 -9.73 -14.82
N GLU A 442 7.60 -8.45 -14.96
CA GLU A 442 6.76 -7.74 -13.99
C GLU A 442 5.35 -8.35 -13.89
N GLN A 443 4.77 -8.79 -15.00
CA GLN A 443 3.51 -9.52 -15.01
C GLN A 443 3.60 -10.83 -14.22
N ILE A 444 4.67 -11.62 -14.39
CA ILE A 444 4.92 -12.83 -13.61
C ILE A 444 4.99 -12.50 -12.12
N LYS A 445 5.78 -11.50 -11.71
CA LYS A 445 5.89 -11.06 -10.32
C LYS A 445 4.53 -10.64 -9.74
N LYS A 446 3.74 -9.89 -10.51
CA LYS A 446 2.40 -9.42 -10.11
C LYS A 446 1.43 -10.58 -9.87
N TYR A 447 1.55 -11.64 -10.67
CA TYR A 447 0.67 -12.81 -10.58
C TYR A 447 1.08 -13.85 -9.53
N GLU A 448 2.19 -13.64 -8.82
CA GLU A 448 2.59 -14.46 -7.68
C GLU A 448 1.69 -14.29 -6.44
N ASN A 449 0.75 -13.34 -6.44
CA ASN A 449 -0.16 -13.10 -5.31
C ASN A 449 -1.59 -12.77 -5.76
N ASN A 450 -2.55 -13.06 -4.88
CA ASN A 450 -3.97 -12.87 -5.16
C ASN A 450 -4.37 -11.41 -5.40
N GLN A 451 -3.76 -10.47 -4.68
CA GLN A 451 -4.05 -9.04 -4.82
C GLN A 451 -3.67 -8.52 -6.21
N GLY A 452 -2.47 -8.89 -6.68
CA GLY A 452 -2.01 -8.52 -8.03
C GLY A 452 -2.95 -9.01 -9.11
N ARG A 453 -3.46 -10.26 -8.98
CA ARG A 453 -4.43 -10.85 -9.92
C ARG A 453 -5.78 -10.14 -9.90
N ALA A 454 -6.36 -9.93 -8.70
CA ALA A 454 -7.66 -9.28 -8.55
C ALA A 454 -7.65 -7.81 -9.04
N ASN A 455 -6.55 -7.10 -8.84
CA ASN A 455 -6.39 -5.72 -9.27
C ASN A 455 -6.44 -5.56 -10.80
N GLU A 456 -5.96 -6.55 -11.58
CA GLU A 456 -6.07 -6.52 -13.05
C GLU A 456 -7.53 -6.46 -13.50
N TYR A 457 -8.40 -7.23 -12.85
CA TYR A 457 -9.83 -7.22 -13.18
C TYR A 457 -10.50 -5.89 -12.82
N VAL A 458 -10.14 -5.34 -11.66
CA VAL A 458 -10.63 -4.02 -11.24
C VAL A 458 -10.24 -2.97 -12.28
N GLU A 459 -8.97 -2.96 -12.74
CA GLU A 459 -8.51 -2.00 -13.74
C GLU A 459 -9.23 -2.18 -15.08
N ALA A 460 -9.27 -3.40 -15.63
CA ALA A 460 -9.94 -3.66 -16.89
C ALA A 460 -11.43 -3.27 -16.83
N PHE A 461 -12.12 -3.67 -15.75
CA PHE A 461 -13.52 -3.34 -15.56
C PHE A 461 -13.74 -1.82 -15.48
N THR A 462 -12.99 -1.12 -14.64
CA THR A 462 -13.24 0.31 -14.37
C THR A 462 -12.83 1.22 -15.52
N LEU A 463 -11.81 0.85 -16.31
CA LEU A 463 -11.43 1.54 -17.53
C LEU A 463 -12.35 1.22 -18.74
N GLY A 464 -13.33 0.32 -18.57
CA GLY A 464 -14.24 -0.07 -19.66
C GLY A 464 -13.58 -0.89 -20.76
N ILE A 465 -12.44 -1.53 -20.50
CA ILE A 465 -11.69 -2.34 -21.45
C ILE A 465 -12.12 -3.80 -21.31
N GLU A 466 -12.49 -4.43 -22.42
CA GLU A 466 -12.81 -5.87 -22.42
C GLU A 466 -11.57 -6.71 -22.04
N TRP A 467 -11.76 -7.73 -21.22
CA TRP A 467 -10.66 -8.54 -20.67
C TRP A 467 -9.76 -9.15 -21.76
N SER A 468 -10.36 -9.62 -22.85
CA SER A 468 -9.62 -10.17 -24.00
C SER A 468 -8.71 -9.15 -24.69
N GLU A 469 -9.05 -7.87 -24.64
CA GLU A 469 -8.22 -6.77 -25.15
C GLU A 469 -7.16 -6.39 -24.13
N TYR A 470 -7.53 -6.36 -22.84
CA TYR A 470 -6.63 -6.00 -21.75
C TYR A 470 -5.42 -6.97 -21.66
N ILE A 471 -5.64 -8.27 -21.74
CA ILE A 471 -4.55 -9.26 -21.67
C ILE A 471 -3.60 -9.23 -22.89
N GLN A 472 -4.05 -8.70 -24.03
CA GLN A 472 -3.25 -8.60 -25.26
C GLN A 472 -2.36 -7.34 -25.29
N MET A 473 -2.43 -6.47 -24.30
CA MET A 473 -1.73 -5.19 -24.30
C MET A 473 -0.21 -5.32 -24.54
N ILE A 474 0.47 -6.25 -23.87
CA ILE A 474 1.92 -6.48 -24.06
C ILE A 474 2.21 -7.01 -25.48
N ASP A 475 1.36 -7.87 -25.99
CA ASP A 475 1.50 -8.41 -27.35
C ASP A 475 1.26 -7.33 -28.40
N GLU A 476 0.30 -6.45 -28.22
CA GLU A 476 0.09 -5.28 -29.09
C GLU A 476 1.29 -4.31 -29.02
N MET A 477 1.82 -4.05 -27.84
CA MET A 477 3.05 -3.26 -27.70
C MET A 477 4.25 -3.91 -28.40
N SER A 478 4.33 -5.25 -28.42
CA SER A 478 5.41 -5.97 -29.08
C SER A 478 5.45 -5.84 -30.61
N LYS A 479 4.32 -5.42 -31.23
CA LYS A 479 4.20 -5.18 -32.68
C LYS A 479 4.69 -3.79 -33.10
N LEU A 480 4.87 -2.87 -32.15
CA LEU A 480 5.35 -1.53 -32.41
C LEU A 480 6.81 -1.54 -32.85
N ASN A 481 7.12 -0.70 -33.81
CA ASN A 481 8.48 -0.43 -34.22
C ASN A 481 8.95 0.96 -33.78
N LYS A 482 10.23 1.23 -33.94
CA LYS A 482 10.85 2.50 -33.51
C LYS A 482 10.22 3.72 -34.16
N GLN A 483 9.87 3.63 -35.47
CA GLN A 483 9.27 4.75 -36.19
C GLN A 483 7.87 5.07 -35.66
N ASP A 484 7.08 4.06 -35.27
CA ASP A 484 5.76 4.27 -34.65
C ASP A 484 5.85 5.15 -33.39
N ILE A 485 6.93 4.98 -32.62
CA ILE A 485 7.17 5.77 -31.38
C ILE A 485 7.69 7.17 -31.72
N ILE A 486 8.57 7.30 -32.71
CA ILE A 486 9.06 8.62 -33.20
C ILE A 486 7.89 9.46 -33.70
N ASP A 487 7.03 8.87 -34.54
CA ASP A 487 5.87 9.56 -35.10
C ASP A 487 4.88 9.95 -34.00
N PHE A 488 4.61 9.04 -33.06
CA PHE A 488 3.79 9.33 -31.88
C PHE A 488 4.37 10.47 -31.04
N ALA A 489 5.66 10.42 -30.74
CA ALA A 489 6.32 11.45 -29.94
C ALA A 489 6.24 12.82 -30.63
N ASN A 490 6.49 12.92 -31.95
CA ASN A 490 6.38 14.15 -32.72
C ASN A 490 4.95 14.67 -32.86
N GLN A 491 3.95 13.78 -32.82
CA GLN A 491 2.54 14.16 -32.83
C GLN A 491 2.13 14.83 -31.54
N TYR A 492 2.50 14.25 -30.38
CA TYR A 492 1.93 14.61 -29.07
C TYR A 492 2.80 15.55 -28.23
N TYR A 493 4.15 15.39 -28.24
CA TYR A 493 5.02 16.21 -27.40
C TYR A 493 5.49 17.48 -28.13
N LYS A 494 4.82 18.57 -27.85
CA LYS A 494 5.10 19.93 -28.37
C LYS A 494 5.10 20.90 -27.18
N ASP A 495 5.06 22.20 -27.44
CA ASP A 495 4.88 23.24 -26.41
C ASP A 495 3.43 23.28 -25.85
N ASN A 496 2.80 22.10 -25.72
CA ASN A 496 1.41 21.87 -25.37
C ASN A 496 1.29 21.11 -24.04
N TYR A 497 2.07 21.51 -23.05
CA TYR A 497 2.11 20.85 -21.74
C TYR A 497 1.88 21.82 -20.58
N ALA A 498 1.54 21.26 -19.41
CA ALA A 498 1.57 21.98 -18.16
C ALA A 498 2.85 21.62 -17.39
N VAL A 499 3.49 22.61 -16.77
CA VAL A 499 4.54 22.41 -15.78
C VAL A 499 4.11 23.03 -14.48
N VAL A 500 4.23 22.26 -13.41
CA VAL A 500 3.92 22.70 -12.04
C VAL A 500 5.17 22.57 -11.19
N TYR A 501 5.58 23.68 -10.60
CA TYR A 501 6.72 23.79 -9.72
C TYR A 501 6.26 23.69 -8.28
N LYS A 502 6.82 22.77 -7.51
CA LYS A 502 6.70 22.76 -6.05
C LYS A 502 7.92 23.44 -5.48
N GLU A 503 7.71 24.61 -4.93
CA GLU A 503 8.74 25.43 -4.32
C GLU A 503 8.74 25.25 -2.79
N GLN A 504 9.92 25.32 -2.18
CA GLN A 504 10.03 25.27 -0.72
C GLN A 504 9.68 26.63 -0.13
N GLY A 505 8.78 26.64 0.87
CA GLY A 505 8.36 27.86 1.54
C GLY A 505 7.29 27.62 2.59
N GLU A 506 6.87 28.71 3.25
CA GLU A 506 5.77 28.67 4.24
C GLU A 506 4.44 28.44 3.52
N ASP A 507 3.65 27.49 4.01
CA ASP A 507 2.32 27.18 3.45
C ASP A 507 1.25 28.13 4.01
N ILE A 508 0.73 28.99 3.14
CA ILE A 508 -0.32 29.98 3.48
C ILE A 508 -1.76 29.45 3.31
N VAL A 509 -1.94 28.20 2.87
CA VAL A 509 -3.28 27.61 2.68
C VAL A 509 -4.01 27.51 4.02
N GLU A 510 -5.25 28.03 4.10
CA GLU A 510 -6.07 27.93 5.30
C GLU A 510 -6.45 26.48 5.60
N LYS A 511 -6.34 26.10 6.88
CA LYS A 511 -6.89 24.83 7.36
C LYS A 511 -8.42 24.83 7.32
N VAL A 512 -9.01 23.64 7.22
CA VAL A 512 -10.46 23.50 7.40
C VAL A 512 -10.78 23.69 8.89
N THR A 513 -11.42 24.81 9.23
CA THR A 513 -12.01 25.00 10.55
C THR A 513 -13.36 24.32 10.60
N LYS A 514 -13.66 23.64 11.70
CA LYS A 514 -14.90 22.90 11.91
C LYS A 514 -15.67 23.45 13.13
N PRO A 515 -17.02 23.39 13.12
CA PRO A 515 -17.80 23.67 14.32
C PRO A 515 -17.54 22.57 15.37
N ASN A 516 -17.76 22.88 16.63
CA ASN A 516 -17.68 21.88 17.69
C ASN A 516 -18.82 20.86 17.55
N ILE A 517 -18.52 19.60 17.85
CA ILE A 517 -19.50 18.51 17.99
C ILE A 517 -19.41 17.92 19.40
N THR A 518 -20.52 17.38 19.87
CA THR A 518 -20.56 16.63 21.13
C THR A 518 -20.09 15.19 20.88
N PRO A 519 -19.10 14.68 21.66
CA PRO A 519 -18.68 13.29 21.56
C PRO A 519 -19.85 12.32 21.74
N VAL A 520 -19.92 11.29 20.92
CA VAL A 520 -20.96 10.26 20.99
C VAL A 520 -20.52 9.09 21.87
N SER A 521 -21.46 8.49 22.63
CA SER A 521 -21.16 7.27 23.37
C SER A 521 -21.01 6.08 22.43
N VAL A 522 -19.94 5.29 22.59
CA VAL A 522 -19.72 4.07 21.83
C VAL A 522 -20.34 2.88 22.55
N ASN A 523 -21.26 2.17 21.86
CA ASN A 523 -21.87 0.93 22.37
C ASN A 523 -20.96 -0.26 22.01
N ARG A 524 -20.13 -0.72 22.95
CA ARG A 524 -19.13 -1.79 22.75
C ARG A 524 -19.71 -3.19 22.93
N GLU A 525 -20.66 -3.35 23.86
CA GLU A 525 -21.13 -4.66 24.31
C GLU A 525 -22.28 -5.21 23.45
N SER A 526 -23.04 -4.30 22.83
CA SER A 526 -24.17 -4.73 22.02
C SER A 526 -23.69 -5.40 20.72
N LYS A 527 -24.44 -6.41 20.35
CA LYS A 527 -24.30 -7.17 19.09
C LYS A 527 -25.66 -7.38 18.48
N THR A 528 -25.74 -7.23 17.18
CA THR A 528 -26.99 -7.53 16.47
C THR A 528 -27.19 -9.03 16.30
N ASP A 529 -28.43 -9.45 16.09
CA ASP A 529 -28.74 -10.83 15.71
C ASP A 529 -28.06 -11.23 14.40
N PHE A 530 -27.84 -10.26 13.50
CA PHE A 530 -27.14 -10.49 12.24
C PHE A 530 -25.69 -10.89 12.49
N LEU A 531 -24.94 -10.16 13.32
CA LEU A 531 -23.55 -10.49 13.70
C LEU A 531 -23.52 -11.86 14.40
N ASN A 532 -24.38 -12.07 15.39
CA ASN A 532 -24.39 -13.32 16.13
C ASN A 532 -24.66 -14.52 15.21
N SER A 533 -25.66 -14.42 14.31
CA SER A 533 -25.99 -15.48 13.36
C SER A 533 -24.84 -15.73 12.36
N LEU A 534 -24.19 -14.66 11.87
CA LEU A 534 -23.10 -14.76 10.92
C LEU A 534 -21.87 -15.50 11.50
N LEU A 535 -21.49 -15.13 12.71
CA LEU A 535 -20.32 -15.73 13.35
C LEU A 535 -20.59 -17.17 13.83
N ALA A 536 -21.84 -17.48 14.21
CA ALA A 536 -22.24 -18.82 14.65
C ALA A 536 -22.35 -19.85 13.50
N GLU A 537 -22.35 -19.42 12.23
CA GLU A 537 -22.38 -20.37 11.10
C GLU A 537 -21.11 -21.24 11.11
N GLU A 538 -21.29 -22.56 11.19
CA GLU A 538 -20.18 -23.51 11.14
C GLU A 538 -19.50 -23.52 9.77
N VAL A 539 -18.19 -23.62 9.76
CA VAL A 539 -17.35 -23.76 8.55
C VAL A 539 -16.34 -24.90 8.77
N ASN A 540 -15.93 -25.54 7.69
CA ASN A 540 -14.85 -26.51 7.76
C ASN A 540 -13.55 -25.83 8.21
N GLU A 541 -12.93 -26.31 9.27
CA GLU A 541 -11.68 -25.75 9.77
C GLU A 541 -10.52 -26.00 8.79
N ILE A 542 -9.64 -25.01 8.68
CA ILE A 542 -8.39 -25.11 7.92
C ILE A 542 -7.27 -25.32 8.92
N GLU A 543 -6.44 -26.35 8.70
CA GLU A 543 -5.30 -26.61 9.56
C GLU A 543 -4.19 -25.57 9.34
N PRO A 544 -3.60 -25.02 10.43
CA PRO A 544 -2.49 -24.10 10.32
C PRO A 544 -1.24 -24.80 9.80
N VAL A 545 -0.43 -24.06 9.00
CA VAL A 545 0.86 -24.54 8.52
C VAL A 545 1.96 -23.66 9.10
N PHE A 546 2.85 -24.26 9.90
CA PHE A 546 3.99 -23.60 10.49
C PHE A 546 5.28 -23.94 9.76
N ILE A 547 6.23 -23.02 9.79
CA ILE A 547 7.54 -23.24 9.17
C ILE A 547 8.38 -24.17 10.06
N ASP A 548 8.87 -25.24 9.45
CA ASP A 548 9.88 -26.12 10.04
C ASP A 548 11.29 -25.58 9.72
N PHE A 549 11.99 -25.09 10.74
CA PHE A 549 13.28 -24.44 10.57
C PHE A 549 14.40 -25.38 10.12
N GLU A 550 14.18 -26.69 10.20
CA GLU A 550 15.15 -27.72 9.78
C GLU A 550 14.84 -28.26 8.38
N ASN A 551 13.54 -28.41 8.03
CA ASN A 551 13.13 -29.13 6.83
C ASN A 551 12.58 -28.23 5.71
N ASP A 552 12.09 -27.02 5.99
CA ASP A 552 11.52 -26.13 4.97
C ASP A 552 12.56 -25.36 4.17
N ILE A 553 13.83 -25.43 4.55
CA ILE A 553 14.96 -24.83 3.85
C ILE A 553 16.05 -25.87 3.63
N ASN A 554 16.68 -25.89 2.47
CA ASN A 554 17.85 -26.72 2.22
C ASN A 554 19.15 -25.92 2.42
N TYR A 555 20.14 -26.59 2.96
CA TYR A 555 21.45 -26.02 3.20
C TYR A 555 22.49 -26.75 2.33
N GLY A 556 23.32 -25.97 1.66
CA GLY A 556 24.44 -26.44 0.89
C GLY A 556 25.71 -25.66 1.20
N LYS A 557 26.73 -25.81 0.38
CA LYS A 557 28.03 -25.17 0.59
C LYS A 557 28.73 -24.86 -0.73
N ILE A 558 29.31 -23.68 -0.82
CA ILE A 558 30.14 -23.26 -1.94
C ILE A 558 31.55 -23.05 -1.36
N ASP A 559 32.36 -24.12 -1.32
CA ASP A 559 33.64 -24.17 -0.60
C ASP A 559 33.44 -23.83 0.89
N GLU A 560 33.92 -22.66 1.38
CA GLU A 560 33.74 -22.20 2.78
C GLU A 560 32.41 -21.43 3.01
N VAL A 561 31.70 -21.04 1.94
CA VAL A 561 30.53 -20.20 2.02
C VAL A 561 29.25 -21.02 2.18
N PRO A 562 28.44 -20.80 3.23
CA PRO A 562 27.14 -21.45 3.37
C PRO A 562 26.17 -21.04 2.27
N LEU A 563 25.44 -22.01 1.71
CA LEU A 563 24.35 -21.79 0.78
C LEU A 563 23.01 -22.10 1.48
N HIS A 564 22.13 -21.10 1.54
CA HIS A 564 20.74 -21.28 1.92
C HIS A 564 19.90 -21.35 0.64
N TYR A 565 19.19 -22.43 0.46
CA TYR A 565 18.53 -22.73 -0.79
C TYR A 565 17.04 -23.00 -0.61
N MET A 566 16.23 -22.41 -1.54
CA MET A 566 14.81 -22.66 -1.67
C MET A 566 14.45 -22.80 -3.14
N LYS A 567 13.77 -23.89 -3.51
CA LYS A 567 13.34 -24.13 -4.91
C LYS A 567 12.07 -23.35 -5.23
N ASN A 568 12.09 -22.64 -6.36
CA ASN A 568 10.92 -22.03 -6.97
C ASN A 568 10.25 -23.03 -7.91
N PHE A 569 9.03 -23.47 -7.58
CA PHE A 569 8.22 -24.37 -8.40
C PHE A 569 7.16 -23.66 -9.23
N GLU A 570 7.00 -22.33 -9.06
CA GLU A 570 5.90 -21.59 -9.64
C GLU A 570 6.24 -21.01 -11.01
N ASN A 571 7.48 -20.56 -11.18
CA ASN A 571 7.92 -19.89 -12.40
C ASN A 571 9.45 -20.00 -12.58
N GLN A 572 9.96 -19.39 -13.65
CA GLN A 572 11.37 -19.41 -14.03
C GLN A 572 12.17 -18.24 -13.47
N ARG A 573 11.68 -17.56 -12.43
CA ARG A 573 12.40 -16.46 -11.80
C ARG A 573 13.41 -16.98 -10.77
N PHE A 574 14.60 -16.39 -10.77
CA PHE A 574 15.60 -16.61 -9.72
C PHE A 574 15.91 -15.32 -8.95
N GLU A 575 16.39 -15.51 -7.74
CA GLU A 575 16.98 -14.49 -6.88
C GLU A 575 18.22 -15.09 -6.20
N LEU A 576 19.39 -14.42 -6.33
CA LEU A 576 20.64 -14.78 -5.69
C LEU A 576 21.13 -13.60 -4.88
N THR A 577 21.36 -13.80 -3.58
CA THR A 577 21.79 -12.74 -2.65
C THR A 577 23.01 -13.16 -1.86
N TYR A 578 24.06 -12.34 -1.90
CA TYR A 578 25.19 -12.44 -0.97
C TYR A 578 24.92 -11.55 0.23
N VAL A 579 24.98 -12.12 1.43
CA VAL A 579 24.62 -11.45 2.70
C VAL A 579 25.85 -11.39 3.61
N PHE A 580 26.29 -10.17 3.89
CA PHE A 580 27.42 -9.89 4.80
C PHE A 580 26.87 -9.21 6.06
N GLU A 581 27.26 -9.67 7.26
CA GLU A 581 26.91 -9.02 8.54
C GLU A 581 27.77 -7.76 8.77
N ALA A 582 27.84 -6.89 7.77
CA ALA A 582 28.73 -5.74 7.65
C ALA A 582 27.96 -4.42 7.44
N GLY A 583 26.84 -4.23 8.14
CA GLY A 583 26.01 -3.04 8.03
C GLY A 583 26.68 -1.77 8.58
N THR A 584 25.89 -0.66 8.65
CA THR A 584 26.39 0.62 9.18
C THR A 584 26.78 0.56 10.66
N ASN A 585 26.22 -0.39 11.42
CA ASN A 585 26.63 -0.60 12.81
C ASN A 585 28.03 -1.21 12.95
N VAL A 586 28.52 -1.89 11.90
CA VAL A 586 29.92 -2.32 11.81
C VAL A 586 30.79 -1.15 11.35
N ASN A 587 30.41 -0.50 10.26
CA ASN A 587 31.12 0.67 9.74
C ASN A 587 30.20 1.55 8.88
N PRO A 588 29.94 2.82 9.28
CA PRO A 588 29.08 3.72 8.50
C PRO A 588 29.58 4.01 7.08
N VAL A 589 30.88 3.83 6.80
CA VAL A 589 31.46 3.99 5.45
C VAL A 589 30.87 2.99 4.47
N ASN A 590 30.45 1.80 4.93
CA ASN A 590 29.90 0.76 4.07
C ASN A 590 28.67 1.25 3.29
N LYS A 591 27.84 2.10 3.89
CA LYS A 591 26.67 2.65 3.19
C LYS A 591 27.07 3.45 1.96
N ILE A 592 27.97 4.41 2.10
CA ILE A 592 28.45 5.23 0.96
C ILE A 592 29.20 4.37 -0.04
N ALA A 593 30.00 3.40 0.42
CA ALA A 593 30.77 2.53 -0.45
C ALA A 593 29.89 1.69 -1.38
N PHE A 594 28.79 1.13 -0.86
CA PHE A 594 27.85 0.33 -1.65
C PHE A 594 26.87 1.18 -2.45
N GLU A 595 26.52 2.39 -2.00
CA GLU A 595 25.79 3.38 -2.81
C GLU A 595 26.65 3.85 -3.99
N TYR A 596 27.96 4.06 -3.78
CA TYR A 596 28.89 4.48 -4.81
C TYR A 596 29.09 3.41 -5.90
N LEU A 597 29.07 2.13 -5.53
CA LEU A 597 29.27 1.00 -6.44
C LEU A 597 28.28 0.99 -7.61
N GLN A 598 27.07 1.49 -7.41
CA GLN A 598 26.05 1.57 -8.47
C GLN A 598 26.46 2.51 -9.63
N PHE A 599 27.29 3.54 -9.37
CA PHE A 599 27.75 4.51 -10.36
C PHE A 599 29.07 4.13 -11.04
N LEU A 600 29.69 3.01 -10.61
CA LEU A 600 30.95 2.57 -11.15
C LEU A 600 30.82 1.69 -12.39
N GLY A 601 31.84 1.78 -13.26
CA GLY A 601 32.10 0.86 -14.37
C GLY A 601 33.36 0.04 -14.11
N THR A 602 33.88 -0.58 -15.17
CA THR A 602 35.17 -1.28 -15.24
C THR A 602 36.05 -0.61 -16.31
N ASP A 603 37.24 -1.17 -16.59
CA ASP A 603 38.09 -0.70 -17.71
C ASP A 603 37.37 -0.81 -19.09
N SER A 604 36.48 -1.76 -19.24
CA SER A 604 35.85 -2.10 -20.53
C SER A 604 34.43 -1.63 -20.69
N ILE A 605 33.73 -1.31 -19.59
CA ILE A 605 32.32 -0.88 -19.61
C ILE A 605 32.07 0.29 -18.67
N THR A 606 31.33 1.27 -19.14
CA THR A 606 30.85 2.40 -18.31
C THR A 606 29.71 1.97 -17.40
N SER A 607 29.39 2.80 -16.40
CA SER A 607 28.23 2.57 -15.52
C SER A 607 26.90 2.52 -16.27
N LYS A 608 26.73 3.29 -17.36
CA LYS A 608 25.56 3.22 -18.24
C LYS A 608 25.50 1.90 -19.00
N GLN A 609 26.61 1.48 -19.60
CA GLN A 609 26.67 0.19 -20.31
C GLN A 609 26.41 -0.99 -19.38
N LYS A 610 26.81 -0.89 -18.10
CA LYS A 610 26.44 -1.87 -17.08
C LYS A 610 24.92 -2.02 -16.96
N GLN A 611 24.19 -0.92 -16.86
CA GLN A 611 22.72 -0.94 -16.77
C GLN A 611 22.08 -1.49 -18.05
N GLU A 612 22.61 -1.11 -19.22
CA GLU A 612 22.14 -1.63 -20.50
C GLU A 612 22.33 -3.15 -20.63
N ILE A 613 23.49 -3.68 -20.17
CA ILE A 613 23.77 -5.14 -20.18
C ILE A 613 22.76 -5.86 -19.28
N LEU A 614 22.55 -5.37 -18.06
CA LEU A 614 21.61 -5.97 -17.12
C LEU A 614 20.19 -5.97 -17.69
N TYR A 615 19.76 -4.86 -18.29
CA TYR A 615 18.43 -4.75 -18.88
C TYR A 615 18.24 -5.67 -20.08
N LYS A 616 19.28 -5.86 -20.92
CA LYS A 616 19.26 -6.84 -22.01
C LYS A 616 19.15 -8.28 -21.50
N LEU A 617 19.74 -8.58 -20.36
CA LEU A 617 19.65 -9.89 -19.70
C LEU A 617 18.31 -10.11 -18.97
N GLY A 618 17.41 -9.08 -18.93
CA GLY A 618 16.22 -9.15 -18.10
C GLY A 618 16.55 -9.39 -16.63
N SER A 619 17.64 -8.78 -16.17
CA SER A 619 18.21 -8.99 -14.83
C SER A 619 18.38 -7.66 -14.09
N GLU A 620 18.20 -7.72 -12.79
CA GLU A 620 18.40 -6.60 -11.88
C GLU A 620 19.60 -6.88 -10.98
N MET A 621 20.37 -5.84 -10.65
CA MET A 621 21.48 -5.91 -9.69
C MET A 621 21.35 -4.77 -8.70
N SER A 622 21.40 -5.06 -7.41
CA SER A 622 21.32 -4.05 -6.35
C SER A 622 22.32 -4.26 -5.25
N PHE A 623 22.75 -3.15 -4.64
CA PHE A 623 23.70 -3.08 -3.54
C PHE A 623 23.07 -2.33 -2.39
N ASN A 624 22.73 -3.03 -1.30
CA ASN A 624 22.04 -2.47 -0.15
C ASN A 624 22.87 -2.59 1.12
N CYS A 625 22.98 -1.50 1.87
CA CYS A 625 23.59 -1.48 3.19
C CYS A 625 22.57 -0.98 4.22
N SER A 626 22.11 -1.88 5.09
CA SER A 626 21.27 -1.59 6.25
C SER A 626 22.12 -1.37 7.51
N ASP A 627 21.47 -1.20 8.66
CA ASP A 627 22.17 -1.08 9.95
C ASP A 627 23.01 -2.33 10.28
N ASP A 628 22.51 -3.52 9.91
CA ASP A 628 23.17 -4.81 10.27
C ASP A 628 23.91 -5.48 9.11
N GLN A 629 23.39 -5.33 7.88
CA GLN A 629 23.83 -6.16 6.75
C GLN A 629 24.14 -5.33 5.51
N VAL A 630 25.14 -5.80 4.76
CA VAL A 630 25.30 -5.50 3.34
C VAL A 630 24.73 -6.65 2.54
N LYS A 631 23.93 -6.35 1.52
CA LYS A 631 23.36 -7.32 0.58
C LYS A 631 23.74 -6.94 -0.85
N ILE A 632 24.27 -7.91 -1.58
CA ILE A 632 24.47 -7.84 -3.03
C ILE A 632 23.46 -8.80 -3.63
N ASN A 633 22.48 -8.26 -4.37
CA ASN A 633 21.39 -9.04 -4.93
C ASN A 633 21.38 -8.99 -6.45
N ILE A 634 21.16 -10.12 -7.08
CA ILE A 634 20.79 -10.24 -8.50
C ILE A 634 19.53 -11.09 -8.64
N SER A 635 18.69 -10.70 -9.58
CA SER A 635 17.47 -11.44 -9.92
C SER A 635 17.17 -11.35 -11.40
N GLY A 636 16.40 -12.30 -11.92
CA GLY A 636 16.06 -12.34 -13.33
C GLY A 636 15.39 -13.67 -13.73
N LEU A 637 15.36 -13.96 -15.04
CA LEU A 637 14.90 -15.23 -15.55
C LEU A 637 16.04 -16.26 -15.58
N ASP A 638 15.72 -17.50 -15.27
CA ASP A 638 16.69 -18.60 -15.10
C ASP A 638 17.51 -18.90 -16.35
N GLU A 639 16.95 -18.66 -17.53
CA GLU A 639 17.68 -18.81 -18.80
C GLU A 639 18.94 -17.96 -18.87
N ASN A 640 18.98 -16.82 -18.18
CA ASN A 640 20.10 -15.88 -18.13
C ASN A 640 20.90 -15.98 -16.82
N PHE A 641 20.64 -16.95 -15.94
CA PHE A 641 21.28 -17.07 -14.63
C PHE A 641 22.81 -17.09 -14.71
N GLU A 642 23.37 -17.96 -15.55
CA GLU A 642 24.82 -18.12 -15.65
C GLU A 642 25.52 -16.84 -16.16
N GLU A 643 24.94 -16.20 -17.18
CA GLU A 643 25.49 -14.96 -17.74
C GLU A 643 25.39 -13.81 -16.74
N THR A 644 24.28 -13.73 -16.01
CA THR A 644 24.07 -12.70 -14.98
C THR A 644 25.05 -12.87 -13.82
N VAL A 645 25.28 -14.10 -13.33
CA VAL A 645 26.24 -14.37 -12.26
C VAL A 645 27.68 -14.08 -12.75
N LYS A 646 28.03 -14.51 -13.96
CA LYS A 646 29.36 -14.18 -14.57
C LYS A 646 29.57 -12.67 -14.65
N PHE A 647 28.53 -11.94 -15.03
CA PHE A 647 28.58 -10.48 -15.11
C PHE A 647 28.81 -9.83 -13.75
N LEU A 648 28.04 -10.24 -12.74
CA LEU A 648 28.21 -9.77 -11.35
C LEU A 648 29.63 -10.02 -10.85
N GLU A 649 30.13 -11.26 -10.98
CA GLU A 649 31.45 -11.65 -10.47
C GLU A 649 32.60 -10.94 -11.22
N SER A 650 32.42 -10.75 -12.53
CA SER A 650 33.34 -9.95 -13.33
C SER A 650 33.37 -8.49 -12.90
N PHE A 651 32.19 -7.92 -12.68
CA PHE A 651 32.05 -6.54 -12.20
C PHE A 651 32.70 -6.36 -10.82
N LEU A 652 32.33 -7.22 -9.84
CA LEU A 652 32.85 -7.15 -8.46
C LEU A 652 34.40 -7.36 -8.39
N SER A 653 34.98 -8.02 -9.39
CA SER A 653 36.42 -8.19 -9.46
C SER A 653 37.18 -7.03 -10.12
N ASN A 654 36.51 -6.26 -10.99
CA ASN A 654 37.18 -5.33 -11.91
C ASN A 654 36.62 -3.90 -11.87
N PHE A 655 35.67 -3.57 -10.98
CA PHE A 655 35.14 -2.20 -10.89
C PHE A 655 36.28 -1.22 -10.51
N LYS A 656 36.16 0.00 -11.04
CA LYS A 656 37.20 1.04 -10.92
C LYS A 656 36.67 2.28 -10.21
N SER A 657 37.59 2.95 -9.52
CA SER A 657 37.31 4.25 -8.92
C SER A 657 37.01 5.31 -9.98
N ASP A 658 36.05 6.19 -9.68
CA ASP A 658 35.66 7.34 -10.49
C ASP A 658 35.44 8.53 -9.55
N GLU A 659 36.39 9.45 -9.52
CA GLU A 659 36.34 10.59 -8.59
C GLU A 659 35.26 11.59 -8.96
N GLU A 660 34.88 11.72 -10.25
CA GLU A 660 33.77 12.57 -10.69
C GLU A 660 32.40 12.02 -10.22
N ALA A 661 32.18 10.70 -10.38
CA ALA A 661 30.99 10.04 -9.87
C ALA A 661 30.89 10.15 -8.34
N LEU A 662 31.99 10.02 -7.63
CA LEU A 662 32.02 10.21 -6.17
C LEU A 662 31.69 11.65 -5.79
N GLN A 663 32.25 12.65 -6.47
CA GLN A 663 31.97 14.05 -6.15
C GLN A 663 30.47 14.36 -6.29
N LYS A 664 29.84 13.89 -7.37
CA LYS A 664 28.38 14.02 -7.58
C LYS A 664 27.58 13.29 -6.50
N LEU A 665 28.01 12.07 -6.12
CA LEU A 665 27.35 11.30 -5.05
C LEU A 665 27.43 12.03 -3.69
N LYS A 666 28.57 12.65 -3.36
CA LYS A 666 28.69 13.47 -2.14
C LYS A 666 27.67 14.60 -2.11
N GLU A 667 27.55 15.34 -3.21
CA GLU A 667 26.56 16.42 -3.38
C GLU A 667 25.14 15.88 -3.20
N ASP A 668 24.81 14.74 -3.81
CA ASP A 668 23.52 14.08 -3.70
C ASP A 668 23.22 13.63 -2.25
N ILE A 669 24.20 13.09 -1.55
CA ILE A 669 24.05 12.69 -0.15
C ILE A 669 23.78 13.92 0.73
N LEU A 670 24.51 15.01 0.55
CA LEU A 670 24.32 16.23 1.33
C LEU A 670 22.96 16.88 1.05
N LYS A 671 22.52 16.91 -0.21
CA LYS A 671 21.16 17.38 -0.57
C LYS A 671 20.09 16.49 0.04
N LYS A 672 20.18 15.16 -0.08
CA LYS A 672 19.24 14.22 0.54
C LYS A 672 19.18 14.36 2.06
N ARG A 673 20.30 14.67 2.72
CA ARG A 673 20.33 14.99 4.17
C ARG A 673 19.56 16.25 4.51
N SER A 674 19.74 17.32 3.72
CA SER A 674 18.97 18.54 3.86
C SER A 674 17.47 18.29 3.66
N ASP A 675 17.10 17.56 2.59
CA ASP A 675 15.72 17.27 2.27
C ASP A 675 15.03 16.36 3.32
N ALA A 676 15.78 15.43 3.93
CA ALA A 676 15.27 14.59 5.00
C ALA A 676 14.81 15.39 6.23
N LYS A 677 15.45 16.54 6.49
CA LYS A 677 15.05 17.48 7.56
C LYS A 677 13.76 18.26 7.23
N LEU A 678 13.28 18.18 5.99
CA LEU A 678 12.02 18.79 5.53
C LEU A 678 10.86 17.78 5.49
N ASN A 679 11.12 16.51 5.81
CA ASN A 679 10.12 15.44 5.74
C ASN A 679 9.60 15.08 7.13
N LYS A 680 8.33 15.40 7.42
CA LYS A 680 7.72 15.19 8.74
C LYS A 680 7.73 13.73 9.20
N GLN A 681 7.56 12.76 8.29
CA GLN A 681 7.60 11.33 8.63
C GLN A 681 9.02 10.92 9.06
N THR A 682 10.05 11.38 8.36
CA THR A 682 11.44 11.13 8.74
C THR A 682 11.78 11.79 10.07
N ILE A 683 11.30 13.00 10.30
CA ILE A 683 11.51 13.72 11.56
C ILE A 683 10.89 12.96 12.73
N LEU A 684 9.57 12.68 12.67
CA LEU A 684 8.84 12.11 13.79
C LEU A 684 9.18 10.64 14.02
N PHE A 685 8.98 9.80 13.00
CA PHE A 685 9.07 8.33 13.15
C PHE A 685 10.49 7.78 13.14
N ASN A 686 11.43 8.49 12.50
CA ASN A 686 12.82 8.02 12.48
C ASN A 686 13.70 8.82 13.46
N ALA A 687 13.81 10.14 13.28
CA ALA A 687 14.73 10.94 14.09
C ALA A 687 14.29 11.04 15.55
N MET A 688 13.06 11.53 15.83
CA MET A 688 12.59 11.74 17.20
C MET A 688 12.37 10.41 17.95
N VAL A 689 11.85 9.36 17.31
CA VAL A 689 11.69 8.04 17.94
C VAL A 689 13.05 7.43 18.32
N ASN A 690 14.07 7.52 17.45
CA ASN A 690 15.40 7.06 17.80
C ASN A 690 16.03 7.90 18.91
N PHE A 691 15.80 9.22 18.90
CA PHE A 691 16.25 10.11 19.97
C PHE A 691 15.57 9.75 21.32
N ALA A 692 14.29 9.43 21.30
CA ALA A 692 13.58 8.98 22.51
C ALA A 692 14.16 7.67 23.06
N LYS A 693 14.46 6.72 22.17
CA LYS A 693 14.99 5.38 22.52
C LYS A 693 16.43 5.41 22.98
N TYR A 694 17.30 6.20 22.32
CA TYR A 694 18.75 6.09 22.46
C TYR A 694 19.44 7.42 22.79
N GLY A 695 18.77 8.57 22.71
CA GLY A 695 19.36 9.89 22.80
C GLY A 695 20.14 10.27 21.53
N GLU A 696 21.18 11.08 21.71
CA GLU A 696 22.00 11.59 20.59
C GLU A 696 22.81 10.49 19.89
N ASN A 697 23.19 9.44 20.60
CA ASN A 697 23.97 8.32 20.06
C ASN A 697 23.05 7.13 19.74
N SER A 698 22.44 7.13 18.59
CA SER A 698 21.44 6.15 18.14
C SER A 698 21.87 5.46 16.85
N PRO A 699 21.25 4.33 16.45
CA PRO A 699 21.44 3.76 15.12
C PRO A 699 21.14 4.79 14.01
N PHE A 700 20.13 5.64 14.18
CA PHE A 700 19.76 6.66 13.21
C PHE A 700 20.83 7.76 13.05
N THR A 701 21.50 8.16 14.11
CA THR A 701 22.58 9.17 14.10
C THR A 701 23.96 8.57 13.85
N ASN A 702 24.07 7.24 13.74
CA ASN A 702 25.34 6.54 13.40
C ASN A 702 25.68 6.74 11.91
N LYS A 703 25.96 7.99 11.56
CA LYS A 703 26.24 8.44 10.19
C LYS A 703 27.57 9.17 10.15
N LEU A 704 28.20 9.17 8.99
CA LEU A 704 29.41 9.95 8.75
C LEU A 704 29.10 11.45 8.83
N THR A 705 30.04 12.25 9.36
CA THR A 705 29.90 13.72 9.35
C THR A 705 29.96 14.27 7.93
N ASN A 706 29.40 15.47 7.71
CA ASN A 706 29.48 16.13 6.38
C ASN A 706 30.94 16.41 5.99
N GLU A 707 31.78 16.74 6.96
CA GLU A 707 33.22 16.93 6.75
C GLU A 707 33.91 15.64 6.28
N PHE A 708 33.62 14.49 6.91
CA PHE A 708 34.15 13.20 6.49
C PHE A 708 33.72 12.85 5.06
N ILE A 709 32.44 13.06 4.72
CA ILE A 709 31.92 12.82 3.38
C ILE A 709 32.66 13.67 2.34
N ASN A 710 32.84 14.95 2.61
CA ASN A 710 33.59 15.85 1.70
C ASN A 710 35.03 15.41 1.46
N ASN A 711 35.69 14.80 2.44
CA ASN A 711 37.11 14.46 2.38
C ASN A 711 37.42 13.04 1.90
N ILE A 712 36.44 12.10 1.95
CA ILE A 712 36.65 10.70 1.54
C ILE A 712 37.04 10.60 0.06
N LYS A 713 37.93 9.69 -0.26
CA LYS A 713 38.42 9.47 -1.63
C LYS A 713 37.82 8.21 -2.24
N SER A 714 37.70 8.23 -3.54
CA SER A 714 37.14 7.15 -4.34
C SER A 714 37.85 5.80 -4.09
N ASN A 715 39.19 5.81 -4.02
CA ASN A 715 39.97 4.60 -3.73
C ASN A 715 39.72 4.00 -2.33
N ASP A 716 39.39 4.83 -1.33
CA ASP A 716 39.04 4.35 0.02
C ASP A 716 37.72 3.56 0.00
N LEU A 717 36.74 4.05 -0.77
CA LEU A 717 35.45 3.36 -0.95
C LEU A 717 35.60 2.07 -1.76
N VAL A 718 36.42 2.09 -2.82
CA VAL A 718 36.73 0.89 -3.62
C VAL A 718 37.40 -0.17 -2.76
N SER A 719 38.39 0.22 -1.95
CA SER A 719 39.03 -0.70 -0.98
C SER A 719 38.01 -1.27 -0.01
N LYS A 720 37.11 -0.42 0.52
CA LYS A 720 36.08 -0.84 1.48
C LYS A 720 35.11 -1.85 0.93
N VAL A 721 34.64 -1.67 -0.33
CA VAL A 721 33.79 -2.67 -1.00
C VAL A 721 34.54 -4.00 -1.14
N LYS A 722 35.82 -3.97 -1.58
CA LYS A 722 36.66 -5.18 -1.73
C LYS A 722 36.86 -5.90 -0.40
N ASP A 723 37.12 -5.17 0.69
CA ASP A 723 37.27 -5.73 2.04
C ASP A 723 36.00 -6.45 2.51
N VAL A 724 34.84 -5.83 2.32
CA VAL A 724 33.54 -6.45 2.67
C VAL A 724 33.25 -7.67 1.78
N TYR A 725 33.51 -7.55 0.46
CA TYR A 725 33.28 -8.66 -0.45
C TYR A 725 34.22 -9.86 -0.18
N ALA A 726 35.40 -9.64 0.35
CA ALA A 726 36.35 -10.70 0.76
C ALA A 726 36.05 -11.29 2.16
N SER A 727 34.97 -10.86 2.82
CA SER A 727 34.64 -11.31 4.18
C SER A 727 33.69 -12.49 4.19
N LYS A 728 33.57 -13.15 5.34
CA LYS A 728 32.59 -14.22 5.58
C LYS A 728 31.16 -13.75 5.28
N HIS A 729 30.43 -14.56 4.52
CA HIS A 729 29.07 -14.25 4.09
C HIS A 729 28.25 -15.51 3.86
N ILE A 730 26.96 -15.34 3.59
CA ILE A 730 26.02 -16.38 3.26
C ILE A 730 25.51 -16.11 1.84
N VAL A 731 25.39 -17.14 1.03
CA VAL A 731 24.70 -17.08 -0.25
C VAL A 731 23.29 -17.61 -0.06
N LYS A 732 22.28 -16.83 -0.49
CA LYS A 732 20.88 -17.25 -0.54
C LYS A 732 20.46 -17.41 -1.99
N TYR A 733 19.83 -18.52 -2.32
CA TYR A 733 19.26 -18.78 -3.63
C TYR A 733 17.78 -19.15 -3.51
N TYR A 734 16.96 -18.47 -4.28
CA TYR A 734 15.57 -18.83 -4.57
C TYR A 734 15.41 -18.89 -6.09
N GLY A 735 15.06 -20.05 -6.64
CA GLY A 735 14.94 -20.22 -8.09
C GLY A 735 14.61 -21.65 -8.51
N PRO A 736 14.41 -21.90 -9.82
CA PRO A 736 13.91 -23.20 -10.31
C PRO A 736 14.97 -24.30 -10.38
N ARG A 737 16.29 -23.97 -10.33
CA ARG A 737 17.39 -24.95 -10.46
C ARG A 737 17.46 -25.85 -9.23
N ASP A 738 17.98 -27.06 -9.40
CA ASP A 738 18.27 -27.95 -8.28
C ASP A 738 19.51 -27.49 -7.50
N ILE A 739 19.56 -27.77 -6.20
CA ILE A 739 20.61 -27.31 -5.30
C ILE A 739 22.00 -27.73 -5.81
N SER A 740 22.15 -28.97 -6.30
CA SER A 740 23.42 -29.52 -6.83
C SER A 740 23.93 -28.73 -8.05
N ASP A 741 23.01 -28.25 -8.91
CA ASP A 741 23.36 -27.44 -10.08
C ASP A 741 23.80 -26.03 -9.65
N VAL A 742 23.09 -25.45 -8.68
CA VAL A 742 23.46 -24.14 -8.10
C VAL A 742 24.83 -24.21 -7.44
N GLU A 743 25.10 -25.22 -6.61
CA GLU A 743 26.40 -25.44 -5.97
C GLU A 743 27.50 -25.58 -7.01
N LYS A 744 27.32 -26.45 -8.00
CA LYS A 744 28.30 -26.68 -9.06
C LYS A 744 28.62 -25.41 -9.85
N GLN A 745 27.58 -24.62 -10.21
CA GLN A 745 27.80 -23.38 -10.96
C GLN A 745 28.47 -22.32 -10.11
N LEU A 746 28.06 -22.14 -8.86
CA LEU A 746 28.64 -21.15 -7.96
C LEU A 746 30.08 -21.55 -7.53
N LEU A 747 30.38 -22.84 -7.42
CA LEU A 747 31.78 -23.29 -7.23
C LEU A 747 32.72 -22.83 -8.36
N ILE A 748 32.18 -22.70 -9.59
CA ILE A 748 32.97 -22.20 -10.74
C ILE A 748 32.96 -20.68 -10.79
N LEU A 749 31.81 -20.06 -10.60
CA LEU A 749 31.57 -18.65 -10.88
C LEU A 749 31.91 -17.72 -9.70
N HIS A 750 31.54 -18.10 -8.48
CA HIS A 750 31.75 -17.28 -7.30
C HIS A 750 33.24 -17.27 -6.90
N LYS A 751 33.82 -16.07 -6.83
CA LYS A 751 35.29 -15.93 -6.70
C LYS A 751 35.74 -15.90 -5.24
N ASN A 752 34.97 -15.24 -4.35
CA ASN A 752 35.34 -15.15 -2.94
C ASN A 752 34.67 -16.25 -2.11
N LYS A 753 35.17 -17.45 -2.19
CA LYS A 753 34.60 -18.65 -1.55
C LYS A 753 35.51 -19.35 -0.55
N SER A 754 36.78 -18.90 -0.45
CA SER A 754 37.75 -19.43 0.48
C SER A 754 38.70 -18.32 0.98
N ASN A 755 39.39 -18.58 2.09
CA ASN A 755 40.28 -17.59 2.77
C ASN A 755 39.53 -16.30 3.14
N LEU A 756 38.31 -16.42 3.66
CA LEU A 756 37.43 -15.31 3.96
C LEU A 756 37.82 -14.60 5.26
N ASN A 757 37.85 -13.27 5.22
CA ASN A 757 38.11 -12.44 6.39
C ASN A 757 36.96 -12.47 7.40
N ASP A 758 37.29 -12.39 8.70
CA ASP A 758 36.28 -12.18 9.74
C ASP A 758 35.72 -10.75 9.66
N ILE A 759 34.43 -10.62 9.96
CA ILE A 759 33.78 -9.32 10.13
C ILE A 759 33.89 -8.92 11.60
N VAL A 760 34.26 -7.67 11.85
CA VAL A 760 34.35 -7.14 13.22
C VAL A 760 32.96 -6.97 13.82
N ASP A 761 32.89 -6.99 15.15
CA ASP A 761 31.63 -6.86 15.88
C ASP A 761 30.94 -5.50 15.60
N ALA A 762 29.63 -5.53 15.52
CA ALA A 762 28.81 -4.34 15.34
C ALA A 762 28.78 -3.47 16.61
N LYS A 763 28.76 -2.17 16.43
CA LYS A 763 28.54 -1.21 17.51
C LYS A 763 27.18 -1.46 18.18
N MET A 764 27.18 -1.54 19.49
CA MET A 764 25.98 -1.65 20.29
C MET A 764 25.50 -0.27 20.76
N PHE A 765 24.19 -0.04 20.70
CA PHE A 765 23.55 1.18 21.18
C PHE A 765 22.79 0.92 22.46
N THR A 766 22.94 1.80 23.44
CA THR A 766 22.27 1.66 24.73
C THR A 766 20.92 2.36 24.71
N GLU A 767 19.85 1.58 24.93
CA GLU A 767 18.51 2.11 25.07
C GLU A 767 18.37 2.85 26.41
N ILE A 768 17.80 4.06 26.37
CA ILE A 768 17.61 4.91 27.55
C ILE A 768 16.39 4.50 28.33
N GLU A 769 16.53 4.35 29.63
CA GLU A 769 15.42 4.23 30.58
C GLU A 769 15.07 5.60 31.15
N ARG A 770 13.83 6.06 30.92
CA ARG A 770 13.34 7.34 31.41
C ARG A 770 12.76 7.18 32.81
N LYS A 771 13.26 7.95 33.76
CA LYS A 771 12.78 7.94 35.18
C LYS A 771 11.66 8.93 35.43
N THR A 772 11.48 9.90 34.52
CA THR A 772 10.46 10.95 34.63
C THR A 772 9.86 11.21 33.25
N PRO A 773 8.57 11.50 33.17
CA PRO A 773 7.92 11.89 31.91
C PRO A 773 8.59 13.12 31.29
N THR A 774 8.78 13.11 29.99
CA THR A 774 9.44 14.19 29.23
C THR A 774 8.69 14.44 27.94
N VAL A 775 8.48 15.70 27.61
CA VAL A 775 7.88 16.12 26.32
C VAL A 775 9.01 16.68 25.45
N TYR A 776 9.23 16.06 24.32
CA TYR A 776 10.11 16.56 23.26
C TYR A 776 9.27 17.22 22.18
N PHE A 777 9.46 18.52 22.00
CA PHE A 777 8.80 19.30 20.97
C PHE A 777 9.78 19.67 19.85
N LEU A 778 9.34 19.47 18.61
CA LEU A 778 10.06 19.93 17.42
C LEU A 778 9.10 20.76 16.56
N ASP A 779 9.55 21.95 16.19
CA ASP A 779 8.79 22.93 15.40
C ASP A 779 8.79 22.54 13.92
N TYR A 780 7.60 22.45 13.31
CA TYR A 780 7.43 22.13 11.89
C TYR A 780 6.16 22.80 11.36
N ASP A 781 6.27 23.47 10.21
CA ASP A 781 5.12 24.12 9.54
C ASP A 781 4.13 23.06 9.02
N MET A 782 3.02 22.88 9.73
CA MET A 782 1.95 21.93 9.41
C MET A 782 0.61 22.35 10.06
N LYS A 783 -0.49 21.86 9.48
CA LYS A 783 -1.85 22.16 9.94
C LYS A 783 -2.29 21.28 11.10
N GLN A 784 -1.77 20.05 11.15
CA GLN A 784 -2.01 19.12 12.25
C GLN A 784 -0.95 19.22 13.35
N ALA A 785 -1.19 18.57 14.48
CA ALA A 785 -0.19 18.18 15.46
C ALA A 785 -0.09 16.65 15.46
N GLU A 786 1.12 16.12 15.32
CA GLU A 786 1.38 14.69 15.39
C GLU A 786 2.11 14.35 16.69
N VAL A 787 1.59 13.38 17.44
CA VAL A 787 2.13 12.97 18.74
C VAL A 787 2.43 11.49 18.75
N ILE A 788 3.64 11.12 19.20
CA ILE A 788 3.98 9.75 19.60
C ILE A 788 4.21 9.74 21.11
N VAL A 789 3.54 8.83 21.79
CA VAL A 789 3.76 8.50 23.20
C VAL A 789 4.50 7.19 23.27
N ILE A 790 5.70 7.17 23.88
CA ILE A 790 6.57 6.01 23.89
C ILE A 790 7.13 5.75 25.30
N SER A 791 7.17 4.46 25.70
CA SER A 791 7.87 4.01 26.91
C SER A 791 8.67 2.73 26.63
N LYS A 792 9.85 2.63 27.25
CA LYS A 792 10.67 1.43 27.23
C LYS A 792 10.12 0.38 28.18
N ASN A 793 10.19 -0.88 27.77
CA ASN A 793 9.86 -2.02 28.60
C ASN A 793 11.05 -3.00 28.71
N GLU A 794 10.86 -4.20 29.20
CA GLU A 794 11.89 -5.23 29.33
C GLU A 794 12.48 -5.64 27.97
N LYS A 795 13.64 -6.29 28.00
CA LYS A 795 14.24 -6.92 26.82
C LYS A 795 13.31 -7.98 26.25
N LEU A 796 13.54 -8.34 24.97
CA LEU A 796 12.72 -9.34 24.30
C LEU A 796 12.51 -10.57 25.18
N ASN A 797 11.27 -10.80 25.50
CA ASN A 797 10.79 -11.97 26.22
C ASN A 797 9.81 -12.73 25.32
N PRO A 798 10.20 -13.89 24.78
CA PRO A 798 9.34 -14.66 23.87
C PRO A 798 8.01 -15.09 24.46
N THR A 799 7.92 -15.20 25.79
CA THR A 799 6.66 -15.58 26.48
C THR A 799 5.59 -14.50 26.42
N LEU A 800 5.98 -13.24 26.19
CA LEU A 800 5.06 -12.12 26.02
C LEU A 800 4.47 -12.02 24.59
N ILE A 801 5.03 -12.74 23.61
CA ILE A 801 4.60 -12.62 22.21
C ILE A 801 3.11 -12.93 22.04
N PRO A 802 2.54 -14.04 22.59
CA PRO A 802 1.12 -14.34 22.44
C PRO A 802 0.20 -13.29 23.07
N ILE A 803 0.45 -12.92 24.33
CA ILE A 803 -0.40 -11.96 25.06
C ILE A 803 -0.28 -10.56 24.47
N SER A 804 0.93 -10.12 24.07
CA SER A 804 1.11 -8.81 23.41
C SER A 804 0.44 -8.76 22.04
N ARG A 805 0.42 -9.87 21.30
CA ARG A 805 -0.32 -9.98 20.03
C ARG A 805 -1.82 -9.79 20.23
N LEU A 806 -2.38 -10.46 21.27
CA LEU A 806 -3.80 -10.32 21.62
C LEU A 806 -4.13 -8.91 22.07
N HIS A 807 -3.31 -8.34 22.98
CA HIS A 807 -3.48 -6.98 23.45
C HIS A 807 -3.44 -5.96 22.31
N ASN A 808 -2.48 -6.08 21.39
CA ASN A 808 -2.38 -5.17 20.26
C ASN A 808 -3.62 -5.25 19.34
N GLU A 809 -4.15 -6.44 19.06
CA GLU A 809 -5.37 -6.62 18.24
C GLU A 809 -6.59 -6.02 18.95
N TYR A 810 -6.74 -6.25 20.25
CA TYR A 810 -7.84 -5.77 21.07
C TYR A 810 -7.79 -4.26 21.30
N PHE A 811 -6.64 -3.75 21.74
CA PHE A 811 -6.50 -2.38 22.24
C PHE A 811 -6.11 -1.35 21.18
N GLY A 812 -5.16 -1.66 20.30
CA GLY A 812 -4.50 -0.62 19.51
C GLY A 812 -4.48 -0.80 18.00
N GLY A 813 -4.81 -1.99 17.48
CA GLY A 813 -4.70 -2.30 16.05
C GLY A 813 -6.04 -2.49 15.35
N GLY A 814 -6.26 -1.83 14.21
CA GLY A 814 -7.47 -1.99 13.41
C GLY A 814 -8.66 -1.12 13.86
N MET A 815 -9.72 -1.10 13.04
CA MET A 815 -10.90 -0.25 13.25
C MET A 815 -11.78 -0.71 14.42
N SER A 816 -11.70 -1.97 14.82
CA SER A 816 -12.43 -2.51 15.97
C SER A 816 -11.70 -2.33 17.31
N SER A 817 -10.46 -1.84 17.30
CA SER A 817 -9.67 -1.64 18.51
C SER A 817 -10.22 -0.54 19.41
N VAL A 818 -9.94 -0.64 20.72
CA VAL A 818 -10.38 0.34 21.72
C VAL A 818 -9.91 1.75 21.36
N MET A 819 -8.63 1.93 21.01
CA MET A 819 -8.07 3.23 20.65
C MET A 819 -8.80 3.89 19.49
N PHE A 820 -9.07 3.12 18.43
CA PHE A 820 -9.73 3.62 17.25
C PHE A 820 -11.19 4.00 17.53
N GLN A 821 -11.92 3.13 18.24
CA GLN A 821 -13.33 3.37 18.57
C GLN A 821 -13.53 4.59 19.48
N GLU A 822 -12.62 4.81 20.44
CA GLU A 822 -12.76 5.92 21.36
C GLU A 822 -12.32 7.26 20.76
N LEU A 823 -11.13 7.30 20.18
CA LEU A 823 -10.53 8.58 19.78
C LEU A 823 -10.96 9.04 18.39
N ARG A 824 -11.24 8.07 17.47
CA ARG A 824 -11.72 8.41 16.14
C ARG A 824 -13.24 8.38 16.04
N GLU A 825 -13.90 7.26 16.35
CA GLU A 825 -15.33 7.08 16.09
C GLU A 825 -16.22 7.84 17.09
N SER A 826 -15.86 7.79 18.39
CA SER A 826 -16.65 8.42 19.45
C SER A 826 -16.36 9.92 19.55
N GLN A 827 -15.09 10.30 19.58
CA GLN A 827 -14.68 11.68 19.88
C GLN A 827 -14.26 12.48 18.64
N ALA A 828 -14.10 11.80 17.49
CA ALA A 828 -13.67 12.39 16.22
C ALA A 828 -12.41 13.31 16.36
N LEU A 829 -11.48 12.91 17.22
CA LEU A 829 -10.28 13.68 17.54
C LEU A 829 -9.14 13.48 16.55
N ALA A 830 -9.18 12.38 15.78
CA ALA A 830 -8.08 12.01 14.89
C ALA A 830 -8.57 11.21 13.69
N TYR A 831 -7.93 11.41 12.54
CA TYR A 831 -8.08 10.49 11.40
C TYR A 831 -7.26 9.21 11.60
N SER A 832 -6.06 9.32 12.12
CA SER A 832 -5.17 8.19 12.38
C SER A 832 -4.77 8.12 13.85
N VAL A 833 -5.06 7.00 14.49
CA VAL A 833 -4.66 6.68 15.85
C VAL A 833 -4.39 5.19 15.97
N TYR A 834 -3.33 4.83 16.66
CA TYR A 834 -3.02 3.43 16.99
C TYR A 834 -2.12 3.32 18.22
N SER A 835 -2.09 2.12 18.78
CA SER A 835 -1.23 1.77 19.90
C SER A 835 -0.65 0.37 19.68
N THR A 836 0.60 0.17 20.05
CA THR A 836 1.27 -1.12 19.89
C THR A 836 2.33 -1.35 20.96
N PHE A 837 2.30 -2.52 21.56
CA PHE A 837 3.43 -3.05 22.31
C PHE A 837 4.33 -3.79 21.33
N THR A 838 5.52 -3.21 21.04
CA THR A 838 6.37 -3.66 19.94
C THR A 838 7.09 -4.96 20.29
N THR A 839 7.21 -5.88 19.33
CA THR A 839 8.09 -7.05 19.46
C THR A 839 9.46 -6.72 18.84
N PRO A 840 10.56 -6.76 19.62
CA PRO A 840 11.91 -6.49 19.13
C PRO A 840 12.34 -7.47 18.04
N ARG A 841 13.30 -7.03 17.22
CA ARG A 841 13.87 -7.86 16.14
C ARG A 841 15.08 -8.69 16.56
N LYS A 842 15.68 -8.37 17.71
CA LYS A 842 16.86 -9.07 18.29
C LYS A 842 16.61 -9.35 19.75
N ILE A 843 17.19 -10.44 20.26
CA ILE A 843 17.02 -10.88 21.64
C ILE A 843 17.47 -9.85 22.68
N ASN A 844 18.43 -9.00 22.33
CA ASN A 844 18.97 -7.99 23.26
C ASN A 844 18.25 -6.64 23.23
N ASP A 845 17.33 -6.44 22.29
CA ASP A 845 16.54 -5.21 22.17
C ASP A 845 15.32 -5.28 23.10
N SER A 846 14.85 -4.12 23.57
CA SER A 846 13.69 -4.05 24.45
C SER A 846 12.37 -3.93 23.71
N HIS A 847 11.30 -4.42 24.34
CA HIS A 847 9.93 -4.04 23.98
C HIS A 847 9.71 -2.54 24.25
N PHE A 848 8.87 -1.92 23.44
CA PHE A 848 8.41 -0.54 23.66
C PHE A 848 6.90 -0.49 23.53
N GLN A 849 6.25 0.22 24.42
CA GLN A 849 4.90 0.72 24.17
C GLN A 849 5.02 1.95 23.30
N LEU A 850 4.28 1.99 22.19
CA LEU A 850 4.23 3.12 21.25
C LEU A 850 2.77 3.39 20.89
N SER A 851 2.33 4.64 21.08
CA SER A 851 1.01 5.11 20.63
C SER A 851 1.16 6.37 19.80
N TYR A 852 0.39 6.47 18.75
CA TYR A 852 0.41 7.60 17.81
C TYR A 852 -0.98 8.20 17.66
N ILE A 853 -1.04 9.53 17.56
CA ILE A 853 -2.22 10.27 17.17
C ILE A 853 -1.85 11.48 16.30
N GLY A 854 -2.56 11.63 15.18
CA GLY A 854 -2.54 12.84 14.36
C GLY A 854 -3.87 13.59 14.51
N THR A 855 -3.82 14.81 15.00
CA THR A 855 -4.99 15.64 15.33
C THR A 855 -4.81 17.08 14.86
N GLN A 856 -5.88 17.86 14.84
CA GLN A 856 -5.74 19.31 14.70
C GLN A 856 -5.03 19.93 15.92
N ALA A 857 -4.22 20.95 15.67
CA ALA A 857 -3.44 21.58 16.75
C ALA A 857 -4.31 22.15 17.88
N ASP A 858 -5.52 22.65 17.56
CA ASP A 858 -6.49 23.15 18.54
C ASP A 858 -7.25 22.05 19.30
N LYS A 859 -7.16 20.79 18.85
CA LYS A 859 -7.72 19.61 19.53
C LYS A 859 -6.67 18.78 20.27
N LEU A 860 -5.43 19.25 20.29
CA LEU A 860 -4.31 18.51 20.90
C LEU A 860 -4.56 18.16 22.37
N GLU A 861 -5.21 19.05 23.14
CA GLU A 861 -5.52 18.82 24.56
C GLU A 861 -6.43 17.62 24.75
N GLU A 862 -7.57 17.63 24.04
CA GLU A 862 -8.55 16.57 24.13
C GLU A 862 -7.98 15.25 23.62
N ALA A 863 -7.21 15.29 22.53
CA ALA A 863 -6.58 14.12 21.93
C ALA A 863 -5.55 13.46 22.86
N MET A 864 -4.68 14.26 23.47
CA MET A 864 -3.69 13.76 24.44
C MET A 864 -4.38 13.24 25.71
N MET A 865 -5.36 13.96 26.23
CA MET A 865 -6.11 13.53 27.41
C MET A 865 -6.84 12.21 27.15
N GLY A 866 -7.56 12.09 26.02
CA GLY A 866 -8.25 10.87 25.63
C GLY A 866 -7.29 9.68 25.47
N MET A 867 -6.15 9.88 24.79
CA MET A 867 -5.14 8.84 24.64
C MET A 867 -4.57 8.40 26.01
N MET A 868 -4.21 9.34 26.87
CA MET A 868 -3.64 9.00 28.17
C MET A 868 -4.63 8.33 29.12
N ASN A 869 -5.92 8.70 29.05
CA ASN A 869 -6.97 8.01 29.78
C ASN A 869 -7.04 6.53 29.38
N LEU A 870 -7.01 6.25 28.07
CA LEU A 870 -7.04 4.86 27.57
C LEU A 870 -5.77 4.08 27.90
N LEU A 871 -4.59 4.71 27.87
CA LEU A 871 -3.33 4.08 28.25
C LEU A 871 -3.26 3.77 29.75
N ASN A 872 -3.93 4.56 30.59
CA ASN A 872 -3.95 4.33 32.04
C ASN A 872 -5.09 3.41 32.46
N GLU A 873 -6.22 3.43 31.77
CA GLU A 873 -7.41 2.64 32.11
C GLU A 873 -8.01 2.02 30.84
N MET A 874 -7.75 0.74 30.64
CA MET A 874 -8.23 0.01 29.47
C MET A 874 -9.72 -0.37 29.63
N PRO A 875 -10.62 0.10 28.75
CA PRO A 875 -12.00 -0.37 28.76
C PRO A 875 -12.09 -1.87 28.48
N LYS A 876 -12.97 -2.57 29.18
CA LYS A 876 -13.18 -4.03 29.05
C LYS A 876 -14.38 -4.32 28.17
N SER A 877 -14.24 -5.33 27.31
CA SER A 877 -15.31 -5.89 26.48
C SER A 877 -14.96 -7.33 26.11
N GLU A 878 -15.63 -8.27 26.76
CA GLU A 878 -15.49 -9.71 26.46
C GLU A 878 -15.82 -10.01 24.99
N GLY A 879 -16.82 -9.32 24.47
CA GLY A 879 -17.22 -9.49 23.08
C GLY A 879 -16.14 -9.12 22.08
N ASN A 880 -15.42 -8.00 22.31
CA ASN A 880 -14.33 -7.56 21.45
C ASN A 880 -13.07 -8.43 21.63
N LEU A 881 -12.81 -8.90 22.87
CA LEU A 881 -11.71 -9.83 23.14
C LEU A 881 -11.87 -11.15 22.40
N ASN A 882 -13.06 -11.74 22.44
CA ASN A 882 -13.36 -12.99 21.76
C ASN A 882 -13.25 -12.82 20.22
N ALA A 883 -13.72 -11.69 19.67
CA ALA A 883 -13.55 -11.39 18.26
C ALA A 883 -12.06 -11.22 17.86
N ALA A 884 -11.25 -10.60 18.72
CA ALA A 884 -9.80 -10.48 18.50
C ALA A 884 -9.10 -11.86 18.51
N LYS A 885 -9.42 -12.73 19.46
CA LYS A 885 -8.90 -14.11 19.51
C LYS A 885 -9.27 -14.89 18.26
N GLU A 886 -10.55 -14.93 17.92
CA GLU A 886 -11.05 -15.64 16.74
C GLU A 886 -10.35 -15.11 15.47
N GLY A 887 -10.28 -13.79 15.31
CA GLY A 887 -9.58 -13.16 14.18
C GLY A 887 -8.10 -13.58 14.07
N ILE A 888 -7.38 -13.65 15.20
CA ILE A 888 -5.98 -14.11 15.21
C ILE A 888 -5.88 -15.59 14.82
N VAL A 889 -6.74 -16.44 15.39
CA VAL A 889 -6.78 -17.87 15.08
C VAL A 889 -7.04 -18.12 13.60
N GLN A 890 -8.06 -17.46 13.02
CA GLN A 890 -8.41 -17.61 11.61
C GLN A 890 -7.28 -17.09 10.69
N LYS A 891 -6.63 -15.98 11.05
CA LYS A 891 -5.47 -15.48 10.33
C LYS A 891 -4.31 -16.50 10.31
N ILE A 892 -3.99 -17.13 11.46
CA ILE A 892 -2.91 -18.13 11.56
C ILE A 892 -3.26 -19.41 10.80
N ARG A 893 -4.49 -19.94 10.93
CA ARG A 893 -4.95 -21.11 10.18
C ARG A 893 -4.75 -20.98 8.68
N THR A 894 -4.94 -19.79 8.14
CA THR A 894 -4.95 -19.56 6.70
C THR A 894 -3.71 -18.84 6.14
N GLU A 895 -2.83 -18.35 6.99
CA GLU A 895 -1.58 -17.71 6.55
C GLU A 895 -0.60 -18.76 6.02
N ARG A 896 -0.05 -18.47 4.85
CA ARG A 896 1.07 -19.22 4.26
C ARG A 896 2.22 -18.26 4.02
N ILE A 897 3.38 -18.53 4.57
CA ILE A 897 4.59 -17.80 4.26
C ILE A 897 5.03 -18.21 2.85
N THR A 898 5.20 -17.24 1.96
CA THR A 898 5.65 -17.51 0.59
C THR A 898 7.04 -18.15 0.60
N LYS A 899 7.30 -19.06 -0.32
CA LYS A 899 8.58 -19.78 -0.37
C LYS A 899 9.79 -18.84 -0.47
N SER A 900 9.68 -17.74 -1.21
CA SER A 900 10.71 -16.70 -1.30
C SER A 900 11.00 -16.01 0.06
N ALA A 901 10.02 -15.95 0.97
CA ALA A 901 10.15 -15.28 2.27
C ALA A 901 10.65 -16.20 3.39
N ILE A 902 10.59 -17.54 3.24
CA ILE A 902 10.90 -18.51 4.32
C ILE A 902 12.31 -18.30 4.87
N MET A 903 13.31 -18.15 4.01
CA MET A 903 14.71 -17.96 4.44
C MET A 903 14.88 -16.72 5.34
N ASN A 904 14.24 -15.62 4.97
CA ASN A 904 14.29 -14.38 5.75
C ASN A 904 13.46 -14.48 7.05
N TYR A 905 12.36 -15.24 7.03
CA TYR A 905 11.55 -15.50 8.22
C TYR A 905 12.34 -16.27 9.28
N ILE A 906 13.00 -17.37 8.88
CA ILE A 906 13.84 -18.19 9.77
C ILE A 906 15.01 -17.37 10.33
N GLU A 907 15.71 -16.59 9.49
CA GLU A 907 16.80 -15.72 9.94
C GLU A 907 16.34 -14.72 11.01
N ARG A 908 15.19 -14.06 10.76
CA ARG A 908 14.60 -13.12 11.71
C ARG A 908 14.24 -13.81 13.03
N ALA A 909 13.60 -14.98 12.98
CA ALA A 909 13.25 -15.74 14.17
C ALA A 909 14.48 -16.13 14.97
N LYS A 910 15.54 -16.61 14.32
CA LYS A 910 16.84 -16.93 14.97
C LYS A 910 17.48 -15.71 15.64
N LYS A 911 17.44 -14.53 15.03
CA LYS A 911 17.91 -13.25 15.65
C LYS A 911 17.11 -12.86 16.89
N MET A 912 15.85 -13.26 16.96
CA MET A 912 14.99 -13.12 18.13
C MET A 912 15.22 -14.24 19.19
N GLY A 913 16.14 -15.17 18.95
CA GLY A 913 16.37 -16.32 19.85
C GLY A 913 15.29 -17.39 19.79
N LEU A 914 14.46 -17.40 18.74
CA LEU A 914 13.41 -18.40 18.56
C LEU A 914 13.95 -19.61 17.81
N SER A 915 13.57 -20.83 18.29
CA SER A 915 13.93 -22.11 17.65
C SER A 915 12.83 -22.67 16.76
N SER A 916 11.66 -22.03 16.72
CA SER A 916 10.51 -22.47 15.94
C SER A 916 9.64 -21.28 15.50
N ASP A 917 8.68 -21.54 14.63
CA ASP A 917 7.71 -20.56 14.15
C ASP A 917 6.89 -19.97 15.30
N SER A 918 7.01 -18.67 15.54
CA SER A 918 6.31 -17.97 16.63
C SER A 918 4.78 -18.03 16.51
N ARG A 919 4.24 -18.21 15.29
CA ARG A 919 2.79 -18.36 15.06
C ARG A 919 2.24 -19.61 15.76
N LYS A 920 3.05 -20.69 15.90
CA LYS A 920 2.67 -21.89 16.62
C LYS A 920 2.40 -21.59 18.09
N ASN A 921 3.33 -20.89 18.75
CA ASN A 921 3.17 -20.49 20.13
C ASN A 921 1.95 -19.57 20.35
N ILE A 922 1.70 -18.64 19.43
CA ILE A 922 0.51 -17.77 19.47
C ILE A 922 -0.75 -18.63 19.36
N PHE A 923 -0.83 -19.51 18.37
CA PHE A 923 -1.98 -20.37 18.10
C PHE A 923 -2.35 -21.27 19.28
N GLU A 924 -1.35 -21.88 19.92
CA GLU A 924 -1.54 -22.81 21.04
C GLU A 924 -1.97 -22.11 22.34
N ASN A 925 -1.69 -20.82 22.50
CA ASN A 925 -1.92 -20.12 23.78
C ASN A 925 -3.04 -19.05 23.72
N ILE A 926 -3.40 -18.55 22.53
CA ILE A 926 -4.27 -17.37 22.40
C ILE A 926 -5.66 -17.56 23.05
N GLU A 927 -6.24 -18.74 22.92
CA GLU A 927 -7.56 -19.08 23.46
C GLU A 927 -7.57 -19.10 24.98
N ASN A 928 -6.44 -19.37 25.61
CA ASN A 928 -6.31 -19.54 27.06
C ASN A 928 -6.34 -18.23 27.85
N PHE A 929 -6.08 -17.08 27.18
CA PHE A 929 -6.05 -15.80 27.85
C PHE A 929 -7.45 -15.28 28.16
N SER A 930 -7.68 -14.88 29.39
CA SER A 930 -8.91 -14.21 29.84
C SER A 930 -8.80 -12.68 29.67
N MET A 931 -9.91 -11.95 29.88
CA MET A 931 -9.89 -10.50 29.98
C MET A 931 -8.97 -10.02 31.12
N ASP A 932 -8.95 -10.74 32.24
CA ASP A 932 -8.10 -10.39 33.35
C ASP A 932 -6.61 -10.56 33.01
N ASP A 933 -6.23 -11.52 32.17
CA ASP A 933 -4.83 -11.64 31.70
C ASP A 933 -4.43 -10.47 30.82
N VAL A 934 -5.33 -10.02 29.91
CA VAL A 934 -5.09 -8.86 29.05
C VAL A 934 -5.03 -7.56 29.86
N GLU A 935 -5.90 -7.41 30.86
CA GLU A 935 -5.88 -6.30 31.79
C GLU A 935 -4.61 -6.27 32.64
N ASN A 936 -4.20 -7.41 33.18
CA ASN A 936 -2.96 -7.52 33.95
C ASN A 936 -1.74 -7.14 33.09
N PHE A 937 -1.69 -7.62 31.83
CA PHE A 937 -0.66 -7.23 30.89
C PHE A 937 -0.68 -5.71 30.65
N HIS A 938 -1.85 -5.13 30.44
CA HIS A 938 -2.01 -3.68 30.25
C HIS A 938 -1.52 -2.89 31.47
N ASN A 939 -1.96 -3.30 32.67
CA ASN A 939 -1.61 -2.63 33.92
C ASN A 939 -0.12 -2.72 34.23
N GLU A 940 0.54 -3.85 33.94
CA GLU A 940 1.97 -4.02 34.22
C GLU A 940 2.87 -3.34 33.18
N LYS A 941 2.50 -3.40 31.88
CA LYS A 941 3.40 -3.03 30.79
C LYS A 941 3.09 -1.68 30.17
N ILE A 942 1.88 -1.15 30.37
CA ILE A 942 1.38 0.05 29.67
C ILE A 942 0.90 1.11 30.64
N SER A 943 0.01 0.78 31.59
CA SER A 943 -0.56 1.78 32.50
C SER A 943 0.50 2.46 33.35
N ASN A 944 0.35 3.78 33.55
CA ASN A 944 1.17 4.59 34.45
C ASN A 944 2.69 4.51 34.23
N GLN A 945 3.13 4.29 32.98
CA GLN A 945 4.56 4.27 32.64
C GLN A 945 5.16 5.69 32.61
N ASN A 946 6.49 5.79 32.75
CA ASN A 946 7.22 7.03 32.50
C ASN A 946 7.31 7.31 31.01
N TYR A 947 6.26 7.88 30.46
CA TYR A 947 6.17 8.15 29.01
C TYR A 947 7.07 9.28 28.56
N THR A 948 7.61 9.13 27.35
CA THR A 948 8.19 10.22 26.54
C THR A 948 7.19 10.61 25.46
N TYR A 949 6.86 11.89 25.39
CA TYR A 949 5.94 12.46 24.42
C TYR A 949 6.74 13.15 23.32
N LEU A 950 6.56 12.74 22.08
CA LEU A 950 7.19 13.33 20.91
C LEU A 950 6.12 14.14 20.17
N VAL A 951 6.26 15.45 20.14
CA VAL A 951 5.28 16.37 19.55
C VAL A 951 5.91 17.08 18.37
N LEU A 952 5.33 16.90 17.19
CA LEU A 952 5.68 17.61 15.96
C LEU A 952 4.50 18.47 15.53
N ALA A 953 4.67 19.77 15.52
CA ALA A 953 3.60 20.73 15.18
C ALA A 953 4.16 22.12 14.90
N ASP A 954 3.35 23.00 14.31
CA ASP A 954 3.67 24.44 14.25
C ASP A 954 3.63 25.07 15.65
N LYS A 955 4.77 25.56 16.08
CA LYS A 955 4.95 26.19 17.39
C LYS A 955 3.93 27.31 17.67
N LYS A 956 3.51 28.05 16.66
CA LYS A 956 2.56 29.15 16.77
C LYS A 956 1.16 28.69 17.20
N SER A 957 0.83 27.42 16.95
CA SER A 957 -0.50 26.83 17.19
C SER A 957 -0.59 26.02 18.49
N ILE A 958 0.49 25.89 19.27
CA ILE A 958 0.58 24.99 20.44
C ILE A 958 0.53 25.77 21.77
N ASN A 959 -0.29 25.26 22.68
CA ASN A 959 -0.30 25.68 24.07
C ASN A 959 0.75 24.91 24.90
N PHE A 960 1.89 25.52 25.24
CA PHE A 960 2.96 24.87 25.99
C PHE A 960 2.66 24.65 27.47
N GLU A 961 1.74 25.43 28.07
CA GLU A 961 1.27 25.16 29.42
C GLU A 961 0.56 23.82 29.52
N LEU A 962 -0.21 23.49 28.48
CA LEU A 962 -0.83 22.18 28.35
C LEU A 962 0.21 21.08 28.31
N LEU A 963 1.19 21.17 27.39
CA LEU A 963 2.23 20.15 27.24
C LEU A 963 3.02 19.96 28.54
N SER A 964 3.21 20.99 29.32
CA SER A 964 3.91 20.89 30.60
C SER A 964 3.20 20.06 31.69
N LYS A 965 1.88 19.78 31.50
CA LYS A 965 1.12 18.86 32.38
C LYS A 965 1.58 17.38 32.20
N TYR A 966 2.14 17.06 31.04
CA TYR A 966 2.59 15.69 30.70
C TYR A 966 4.06 15.44 31.02
N GLY A 967 4.83 16.48 31.38
CA GLY A 967 6.24 16.36 31.70
C GLY A 967 7.04 17.62 31.41
N LYS A 968 8.34 17.58 31.67
CA LYS A 968 9.25 18.67 31.33
C LYS A 968 9.29 18.84 29.81
N VAL A 969 8.96 20.04 29.31
CA VAL A 969 9.03 20.34 27.87
C VAL A 969 10.45 20.70 27.48
N GLU A 970 11.01 19.96 26.54
CA GLU A 970 12.32 20.17 25.92
C GLU A 970 12.18 20.40 24.42
N PHE A 971 12.71 21.53 23.94
CA PHE A 971 12.72 21.85 22.52
C PHE A 971 13.90 21.13 21.83
N LEU A 972 13.57 20.34 20.81
CA LEU A 972 14.58 19.70 19.98
C LEU A 972 14.86 20.53 18.73
N THR A 973 16.10 20.49 18.25
CA THR A 973 16.47 20.99 16.92
C THR A 973 16.67 19.83 15.94
N LEU A 974 16.52 20.12 14.66
CA LEU A 974 16.75 19.12 13.60
C LEU A 974 18.20 18.58 13.65
N GLU A 975 19.18 19.46 13.90
CA GLU A 975 20.60 19.07 14.03
C GLU A 975 20.81 18.05 15.15
N LYS A 976 20.16 18.27 16.30
CA LYS A 976 20.28 17.38 17.45
C LYS A 976 19.71 15.98 17.17
N VAL A 977 18.57 15.90 16.54
CA VAL A 977 17.91 14.59 16.28
C VAL A 977 18.45 13.87 15.05
N PHE A 978 19.01 14.60 14.06
CA PHE A 978 19.61 13.99 12.86
C PHE A 978 21.10 13.68 13.01
N GLY A 979 21.81 14.36 13.91
CA GLY A 979 23.24 14.17 14.16
C GLY A 979 24.17 14.79 13.09
N TYR A 980 23.63 15.70 12.21
CA TYR A 980 24.39 16.42 11.19
C TYR A 980 23.78 17.76 10.83
#